data_3af25c8f1cd45430b2634fb1f07ae63a
#
_entry.id   3af25c8f1cd45430b2634fb1f07ae63a
#
_cell.length_a   1.000
_cell.length_b   1.000
_cell.length_c   1.000
_cell.angle_alpha   90.00
_cell.angle_beta   90.00
_cell.angle_gamma   90.00
#
_symmetry.space_group_name_H-M   'P 1'
#
loop_
_entity.id
_entity.type
_entity.pdbx_description
1 polymer ?
#
loop_
_entity_poly.entity_id
_entity_poly.type
_entity_poly.pdbx_seq_one_letter_code
_entity_poly.pdbx_strand_id
1 'polypeptide(L)'
;MSRARTNKENRPKRPSTLGLLLGGTGGRKDASKGAEAERQRRRRERDRSREMAAYVGYDAMYRDGIAQVMPGMFSQTVEFSDISYQSARKEARETAFTVMSSLFNYFPADSHVQLQVVNAPIPADEVGRKVFFEPGERATAGLAAEYNRILNDKMREGVSNLVRHRYLTYAVGADDVDAAVPKLARIRGDVEQTLARIRCSSRALDGAERLELLQGQLRPGSRFEFSWDKLSPTSGARTKDFVMPSTLDFKPEGRSDCFRSDGRYGAVLAVRSFGSVIEETYLASIIDLPLPLNVTLHVQPIAQSEALALVKRQIDWMDKEIIDEQMSAVKKGYDYQILPPELRFSKEEAEELLDFLRNKSERLFVYTGLVYTWADSLEELDRRVQQVTSVAQGCTIGLEPLHFRQRQALNSVPPLGDNHVTVSRYLTTGQVAMQMPFASQSLDEAGGGYYGQSKESGNLVLCDRKRLASPMGFVCGKPGSGKSFSVKREITNTVLAHPEDEVVIFDPAGEYGNLVGALGGANVELAPGCSAVLNPLDTADVADRADAAKLAYKTDAVLALSSALMAEGREGLPERDRSIIARCVGEAYRECAKDGRLPTLGDFHAALLAQPEPEAADIALRYERYVKGAFSFFNGQSNVALDNRITNIDMHGLGQNMRVFGMITALEMVRNRVMVTPPRPNYTWLYIDEVQSLFAHPTVVEYFARLWREGRKFGLICTGISQNTSHMLANAEARDMVLNSEFFLLHKQSTADLDAWAEMLQLSATERGYIGDAVKPGEGLLISAGIRVPITDDFPKGPLYDLWNTKPAEVAEREMRRAAREAEE
;
A
#
# COMPACT_ATOMS: atom_id res chain seq x y z
N MET A 1 8.12 51.61 -14.37
CA MET A 1 6.94 51.29 -15.16
C MET A 1 7.29 50.09 -16.09
N SER A 2 6.95 48.88 -15.70
CA SER A 2 7.02 47.70 -16.56
C SER A 2 5.88 46.77 -16.15
N ARG A 3 4.95 46.58 -17.08
CA ARG A 3 3.75 45.76 -16.89
C ARG A 3 4.13 44.30 -16.92
N ALA A 4 4.00 43.59 -15.80
CA ALA A 4 4.01 42.18 -15.73
C ALA A 4 2.78 41.60 -16.47
N ARG A 5 3.03 40.80 -17.51
CA ARG A 5 2.01 39.98 -18.15
C ARG A 5 1.77 38.78 -17.23
N THR A 6 0.60 38.75 -16.64
CA THR A 6 0.10 37.55 -15.93
C THR A 6 -0.15 36.42 -16.93
N ASN A 7 0.62 35.34 -16.80
CA ASN A 7 0.34 34.07 -17.45
C ASN A 7 -1.02 33.58 -16.94
N LYS A 8 -2.00 33.44 -17.82
CA LYS A 8 -3.23 32.72 -17.53
C LYS A 8 -2.85 31.23 -17.41
N GLU A 9 -2.86 30.74 -16.18
CA GLU A 9 -2.78 29.32 -15.89
C GLU A 9 -3.81 28.54 -16.72
N ASN A 10 -3.33 27.54 -17.45
CA ASN A 10 -4.14 26.56 -18.14
C ASN A 10 -4.76 25.64 -17.07
N ARG A 11 -5.86 26.08 -16.48
CA ARG A 11 -6.71 25.17 -15.68
C ARG A 11 -7.35 24.16 -16.63
N PRO A 12 -7.30 22.84 -16.33
CA PRO A 12 -8.08 21.87 -17.11
C PRO A 12 -9.56 22.31 -17.05
N LYS A 13 -10.15 22.52 -18.22
CA LYS A 13 -11.56 22.89 -18.34
C LYS A 13 -12.41 21.76 -17.74
N ARG A 14 -13.27 22.07 -16.80
CA ARG A 14 -14.24 21.16 -16.19
C ARG A 14 -15.13 20.54 -17.26
N PRO A 15 -15.45 19.22 -17.18
CA PRO A 15 -16.35 18.57 -18.15
C PRO A 15 -17.73 19.22 -18.14
N SER A 16 -18.32 19.36 -19.34
CA SER A 16 -19.62 20.00 -19.53
C SER A 16 -20.79 19.12 -19.10
N THR A 17 -21.89 19.73 -18.70
CA THR A 17 -23.15 19.06 -18.27
C THR A 17 -23.89 18.39 -19.42
N LEU A 18 -23.56 18.66 -20.69
CA LEU A 18 -24.31 18.19 -21.85
C LEU A 18 -24.28 16.66 -22.04
N GLY A 19 -23.18 15.99 -21.64
CA GLY A 19 -23.15 14.52 -21.61
C GLY A 19 -24.23 13.91 -20.72
N LEU A 20 -24.78 14.70 -19.78
CA LEU A 20 -25.85 14.34 -18.88
C LEU A 20 -27.25 14.49 -19.50
N LEU A 21 -27.41 15.38 -20.46
CA LEU A 21 -28.70 15.71 -21.12
C LEU A 21 -29.07 14.75 -22.28
N LEU A 22 -28.07 14.04 -22.86
CA LEU A 22 -28.31 13.08 -23.94
C LEU A 22 -28.96 11.76 -23.46
N GLY A 23 -29.93 11.87 -22.57
CA GLY A 23 -30.71 10.74 -22.06
C GLY A 23 -31.77 10.29 -23.07
N GLY A 24 -31.39 9.53 -24.08
CA GLY A 24 -32.35 9.02 -25.08
C GLY A 24 -31.97 7.63 -25.59
N THR A 25 -32.90 6.71 -25.57
CA THR A 25 -32.81 5.38 -26.18
C THR A 25 -32.80 5.50 -27.70
N GLY A 26 -31.65 5.77 -28.31
CA GLY A 26 -31.49 5.83 -29.77
C GLY A 26 -31.22 4.47 -30.39
N GLY A 27 -32.11 3.95 -31.17
CA GLY A 27 -31.99 2.68 -31.87
C GLY A 27 -30.87 2.67 -32.94
N ARG A 28 -30.03 1.70 -32.92
CA ARG A 28 -28.99 1.33 -33.90
C ARG A 28 -29.64 0.80 -35.19
N LYS A 29 -29.14 1.20 -36.33
CA LYS A 29 -29.42 0.58 -37.65
C LYS A 29 -28.10 0.42 -38.43
N ASP A 30 -27.74 -0.73 -38.74
CA ASP A 30 -27.57 -1.61 -39.89
C ASP A 30 -26.31 -2.49 -39.82
N ALA A 31 -26.33 -3.64 -40.43
CA ALA A 31 -25.34 -4.73 -40.55
C ALA A 31 -24.92 -5.49 -39.27
N SER A 32 -24.86 -4.88 -38.08
CA SER A 32 -24.80 -5.57 -36.79
C SER A 32 -26.18 -6.02 -36.30
N LYS A 33 -27.27 -5.65 -36.98
CA LYS A 33 -28.63 -5.89 -36.56
C LYS A 33 -29.01 -7.37 -36.39
N GLY A 34 -28.46 -8.23 -37.22
CA GLY A 34 -28.71 -9.69 -37.13
C GLY A 34 -28.14 -10.29 -35.87
N ALA A 35 -26.88 -10.00 -35.60
CA ALA A 35 -26.15 -10.47 -34.39
C ALA A 35 -26.70 -9.81 -33.11
N GLU A 36 -27.05 -8.52 -33.20
CA GLU A 36 -27.60 -7.82 -32.03
C GLU A 36 -29.05 -8.23 -31.75
N ALA A 37 -29.87 -8.47 -32.78
CA ALA A 37 -31.19 -9.02 -32.63
C ALA A 37 -31.17 -10.45 -32.05
N GLU A 38 -30.22 -11.29 -32.50
CA GLU A 38 -30.02 -12.62 -31.94
C GLU A 38 -29.53 -12.57 -30.48
N ARG A 39 -28.62 -11.65 -30.14
CA ARG A 39 -28.18 -11.40 -28.75
C ARG A 39 -29.36 -10.94 -27.89
N GLN A 40 -30.16 -10.01 -28.34
CA GLN A 40 -31.35 -9.55 -27.62
C GLN A 40 -32.42 -10.66 -27.48
N ARG A 41 -32.59 -11.52 -28.51
CA ARG A 41 -33.47 -12.67 -28.43
C ARG A 41 -33.02 -13.65 -27.36
N ARG A 42 -31.72 -14.02 -27.34
CA ARG A 42 -31.14 -14.91 -26.33
C ARG A 42 -31.18 -14.34 -24.92
N ARG A 43 -30.95 -13.03 -24.78
CA ARG A 43 -31.13 -12.34 -23.48
C ARG A 43 -32.60 -12.49 -23.01
N ARG A 44 -33.56 -12.27 -23.87
CA ARG A 44 -34.98 -12.42 -23.53
C ARG A 44 -35.34 -13.87 -23.22
N GLU A 45 -34.76 -14.85 -23.89
CA GLU A 45 -34.95 -16.27 -23.63
C GLU A 45 -34.34 -16.66 -22.27
N ARG A 46 -33.13 -16.21 -21.96
CA ARG A 46 -32.54 -16.36 -20.61
C ARG A 46 -33.38 -15.71 -19.52
N ASP A 47 -33.85 -14.51 -19.75
CA ASP A 47 -34.70 -13.78 -18.80
C ASP A 47 -36.08 -14.46 -18.57
N ARG A 48 -36.56 -15.25 -19.50
CA ARG A 48 -37.81 -16.02 -19.40
C ARG A 48 -37.61 -17.43 -18.88
N SER A 49 -36.37 -17.93 -18.88
CA SER A 49 -36.10 -19.30 -18.41
C SER A 49 -36.37 -19.41 -16.91
N ARG A 50 -36.93 -20.53 -16.50
CA ARG A 50 -37.08 -20.91 -15.09
C ARG A 50 -35.94 -21.78 -14.58
N GLU A 51 -35.04 -22.18 -15.45
CA GLU A 51 -33.84 -22.96 -15.08
C GLU A 51 -32.76 -22.04 -14.55
N MET A 52 -32.21 -22.36 -13.37
CA MET A 52 -31.17 -21.57 -12.74
C MET A 52 -29.89 -21.53 -13.58
N ALA A 53 -29.54 -22.61 -14.25
CA ALA A 53 -28.36 -22.65 -15.13
C ALA A 53 -28.45 -21.69 -16.33
N ALA A 54 -29.68 -21.45 -16.83
CA ALA A 54 -29.93 -20.46 -17.89
C ALA A 54 -29.84 -19.01 -17.37
N TYR A 55 -30.04 -18.81 -16.06
CA TYR A 55 -29.91 -17.52 -15.41
C TYR A 55 -28.47 -17.04 -15.37
N VAL A 56 -27.50 -17.94 -15.17
CA VAL A 56 -26.05 -17.57 -15.10
C VAL A 56 -25.55 -17.12 -16.47
N GLY A 57 -25.07 -15.87 -16.56
CA GLY A 57 -24.87 -15.10 -17.80
C GLY A 57 -23.70 -15.50 -18.70
N TYR A 58 -23.19 -16.73 -18.68
CA TYR A 58 -22.14 -17.21 -19.61
C TYR A 58 -22.45 -18.62 -20.11
N ASP A 59 -21.90 -19.02 -21.26
CA ASP A 59 -22.10 -20.34 -21.82
C ASP A 59 -20.99 -21.32 -21.44
N ALA A 60 -19.73 -20.90 -21.43
CA ALA A 60 -18.57 -21.70 -21.04
C ALA A 60 -17.53 -20.86 -20.30
N MET A 61 -16.82 -21.47 -19.37
CA MET A 61 -15.64 -20.93 -18.69
C MET A 61 -14.46 -21.83 -18.97
N TYR A 62 -13.37 -21.27 -19.49
CA TYR A 62 -12.13 -21.98 -19.80
C TYR A 62 -11.12 -21.84 -18.67
N ARG A 63 -10.12 -22.76 -18.63
CA ARG A 63 -9.11 -22.77 -17.56
C ARG A 63 -8.23 -21.52 -17.51
N ASP A 64 -7.97 -20.93 -18.67
CA ASP A 64 -7.18 -19.68 -18.84
C ASP A 64 -7.95 -18.41 -18.49
N GLY A 65 -9.15 -18.54 -17.93
CA GLY A 65 -9.97 -17.42 -17.53
C GLY A 65 -10.77 -16.75 -18.66
N ILE A 66 -10.79 -17.30 -19.85
CA ILE A 66 -11.66 -16.81 -20.91
C ILE A 66 -13.08 -17.36 -20.67
N ALA A 67 -14.07 -16.49 -20.75
CA ALA A 67 -15.48 -16.87 -20.67
C ALA A 67 -16.17 -16.66 -22.02
N GLN A 68 -16.84 -17.66 -22.54
CA GLN A 68 -17.81 -17.50 -23.60
C GLN A 68 -19.12 -16.98 -22.98
N VAL A 69 -19.38 -15.70 -23.14
CA VAL A 69 -20.56 -15.04 -22.55
C VAL A 69 -21.81 -15.40 -23.31
N MET A 70 -21.72 -15.41 -24.63
CA MET A 70 -22.71 -15.89 -25.56
C MET A 70 -22.04 -16.33 -26.87
N PRO A 71 -22.70 -17.03 -27.78
CA PRO A 71 -22.11 -17.39 -29.05
C PRO A 71 -21.54 -16.17 -29.78
N GLY A 72 -20.27 -16.31 -30.16
CA GLY A 72 -19.53 -15.23 -30.84
C GLY A 72 -19.10 -14.07 -29.94
N MET A 73 -19.16 -14.20 -28.61
CA MET A 73 -18.68 -13.18 -27.68
C MET A 73 -17.88 -13.84 -26.55
N PHE A 74 -16.64 -13.40 -26.38
CA PHE A 74 -15.69 -13.92 -25.40
C PHE A 74 -15.16 -12.79 -24.52
N SER A 75 -15.02 -13.02 -23.23
CA SER A 75 -14.51 -12.04 -22.28
C SER A 75 -13.34 -12.55 -21.46
N GLN A 76 -12.48 -11.63 -21.03
CA GLN A 76 -11.40 -11.86 -20.08
C GLN A 76 -11.44 -10.79 -18.99
N THR A 77 -11.02 -11.15 -17.78
CA THR A 77 -10.98 -10.25 -16.62
C THR A 77 -9.55 -10.10 -16.13
N VAL A 78 -9.13 -8.86 -15.91
CA VAL A 78 -7.85 -8.49 -15.31
C VAL A 78 -8.12 -7.89 -13.93
N GLU A 79 -7.47 -8.42 -12.91
CA GLU A 79 -7.40 -7.81 -11.59
C GLU A 79 -6.25 -6.79 -11.58
N PHE A 80 -6.43 -5.63 -10.93
CA PHE A 80 -5.41 -4.63 -10.81
C PHE A 80 -5.34 -4.00 -9.41
N SER A 81 -4.15 -3.55 -9.01
CA SER A 81 -3.90 -2.99 -7.69
C SER A 81 -4.46 -1.58 -7.52
N ASP A 82 -4.59 -1.13 -6.27
CA ASP A 82 -4.85 0.27 -5.96
C ASP A 82 -3.60 1.13 -6.13
N ILE A 83 -3.82 2.43 -6.24
CA ILE A 83 -2.78 3.45 -6.16
C ILE A 83 -3.21 4.51 -5.14
N SER A 84 -2.26 5.21 -4.52
CA SER A 84 -2.52 6.33 -3.60
C SER A 84 -3.03 7.56 -4.36
N TYR A 85 -4.26 7.49 -4.90
CA TYR A 85 -4.81 8.54 -5.75
C TYR A 85 -5.25 9.77 -4.94
N GLN A 86 -5.98 9.58 -3.85
CA GLN A 86 -6.55 10.68 -3.06
C GLN A 86 -5.48 11.51 -2.36
N SER A 87 -4.46 10.86 -1.83
CA SER A 87 -3.34 11.52 -1.15
C SER A 87 -2.23 11.99 -2.09
N ALA A 88 -2.28 11.63 -3.39
CA ALA A 88 -1.26 11.94 -4.38
C ALA A 88 -1.15 13.45 -4.69
N ARG A 89 0.02 13.85 -5.16
CA ARG A 89 0.24 15.18 -5.74
C ARG A 89 -0.62 15.40 -6.98
N LYS A 90 -0.91 16.67 -7.29
CA LYS A 90 -1.73 17.07 -8.43
C LYS A 90 -1.21 16.49 -9.76
N GLU A 91 0.10 16.54 -9.98
CA GLU A 91 0.74 16.01 -11.19
C GLU A 91 0.55 14.50 -11.35
N ALA A 92 0.61 13.76 -10.25
CA ALA A 92 0.37 12.31 -10.25
C ALA A 92 -1.12 11.99 -10.52
N ARG A 93 -2.05 12.77 -9.97
CA ARG A 93 -3.49 12.65 -10.27
C ARG A 93 -3.80 12.97 -11.74
N GLU A 94 -3.20 14.03 -12.29
CA GLU A 94 -3.34 14.38 -13.72
C GLU A 94 -2.75 13.27 -14.62
N THR A 95 -1.64 12.66 -14.21
CA THR A 95 -1.07 11.49 -14.91
C THR A 95 -2.02 10.30 -14.87
N ALA A 96 -2.58 9.96 -13.71
CA ALA A 96 -3.55 8.88 -13.58
C ALA A 96 -4.81 9.14 -14.43
N PHE A 97 -5.32 10.36 -14.42
CA PHE A 97 -6.42 10.77 -15.29
C PHE A 97 -6.12 10.58 -16.78
N THR A 98 -4.93 10.99 -17.22
CA THR A 98 -4.49 10.82 -18.61
C THR A 98 -4.36 9.36 -19.00
N VAL A 99 -3.82 8.52 -18.09
CA VAL A 99 -3.68 7.07 -18.30
C VAL A 99 -5.05 6.40 -18.40
N MET A 100 -5.99 6.72 -17.48
CA MET A 100 -7.35 6.18 -17.53
C MET A 100 -8.11 6.65 -18.78
N SER A 101 -7.95 7.91 -19.19
CA SER A 101 -8.51 8.41 -20.44
C SER A 101 -7.97 7.63 -21.65
N SER A 102 -6.68 7.36 -21.68
CA SER A 102 -6.04 6.57 -22.73
C SER A 102 -6.52 5.13 -22.72
N LEU A 103 -6.71 4.54 -21.53
CA LEU A 103 -7.22 3.18 -21.36
C LEU A 103 -8.62 3.03 -21.96
N PHE A 104 -9.57 3.92 -21.64
CA PHE A 104 -10.92 3.86 -22.21
C PHE A 104 -10.93 4.17 -23.72
N ASN A 105 -10.10 5.08 -24.18
CA ASN A 105 -9.98 5.39 -25.60
C ASN A 105 -9.34 4.27 -26.44
N TYR A 106 -8.62 3.34 -25.82
CA TYR A 106 -8.00 2.19 -26.49
C TYR A 106 -9.06 1.24 -27.09
N PHE A 107 -10.19 1.03 -26.40
CA PHE A 107 -11.18 0.03 -26.78
C PHE A 107 -11.97 0.43 -28.04
N PRO A 108 -12.09 -0.48 -29.03
CA PRO A 108 -12.91 -0.22 -30.23
C PRO A 108 -14.42 -0.23 -29.91
N ALA A 109 -15.23 0.33 -30.82
CA ALA A 109 -16.67 0.52 -30.64
C ALA A 109 -17.47 -0.79 -30.51
N ASP A 110 -16.93 -1.92 -30.94
CA ASP A 110 -17.53 -3.24 -30.85
C ASP A 110 -17.16 -3.99 -29.56
N SER A 111 -16.34 -3.39 -28.70
CA SER A 111 -15.99 -3.97 -27.43
C SER A 111 -16.96 -3.57 -26.31
N HIS A 112 -17.08 -4.44 -25.31
CA HIS A 112 -17.80 -4.16 -24.07
C HIS A 112 -16.78 -4.14 -22.93
N VAL A 113 -16.70 -3.00 -22.22
CA VAL A 113 -15.79 -2.81 -21.11
C VAL A 113 -16.60 -2.70 -19.82
N GLN A 114 -16.16 -3.40 -18.80
CA GLN A 114 -16.76 -3.38 -17.48
C GLN A 114 -15.66 -3.15 -16.45
N LEU A 115 -15.72 -2.04 -15.74
CA LEU A 115 -14.89 -1.73 -14.60
C LEU A 115 -15.65 -2.09 -13.34
N GLN A 116 -15.03 -2.83 -12.43
CA GLN A 116 -15.69 -3.25 -11.19
C GLN A 116 -14.78 -3.08 -9.98
N VAL A 117 -15.34 -2.57 -8.88
CA VAL A 117 -14.70 -2.56 -7.56
C VAL A 117 -15.58 -3.37 -6.62
N VAL A 118 -14.99 -4.34 -5.95
CA VAL A 118 -15.67 -5.28 -5.07
C VAL A 118 -15.12 -5.13 -3.65
N ASN A 119 -15.96 -4.74 -2.71
CA ASN A 119 -15.68 -4.81 -1.29
C ASN A 119 -16.21 -6.14 -0.75
N ALA A 120 -15.35 -7.12 -0.61
CA ALA A 120 -15.73 -8.45 -0.15
C ALA A 120 -15.35 -8.62 1.34
N PRO A 121 -16.25 -9.17 2.18
CA PRO A 121 -15.87 -9.55 3.53
C PRO A 121 -14.90 -10.73 3.49
N ILE A 122 -13.81 -10.63 4.26
CA ILE A 122 -12.87 -11.73 4.45
C ILE A 122 -13.53 -12.74 5.41
N PRO A 123 -13.51 -14.04 5.11
CA PRO A 123 -13.93 -15.06 6.06
C PRO A 123 -13.10 -14.98 7.36
N ALA A 124 -13.77 -15.07 8.51
CA ALA A 124 -13.13 -14.90 9.83
C ALA A 124 -11.97 -15.88 10.08
N ASP A 125 -12.05 -17.09 9.53
CA ASP A 125 -11.00 -18.12 9.58
C ASP A 125 -9.77 -17.76 8.71
N GLU A 126 -9.97 -17.07 7.61
CA GLU A 126 -8.89 -16.59 6.75
C GLU A 126 -8.18 -15.38 7.35
N VAL A 127 -8.92 -14.49 7.97
CA VAL A 127 -8.36 -13.35 8.70
C VAL A 127 -7.48 -13.83 9.86
N GLY A 128 -7.95 -14.82 10.64
CA GLY A 128 -7.19 -15.41 11.73
C GLY A 128 -5.83 -15.96 11.28
N ARG A 129 -5.76 -16.59 10.10
CA ARG A 129 -4.51 -17.11 9.53
C ARG A 129 -3.57 -16.02 9.04
N LYS A 130 -4.08 -14.86 8.65
CA LYS A 130 -3.25 -13.73 8.16
C LYS A 130 -2.62 -12.94 9.29
N VAL A 131 -3.30 -12.79 10.42
CA VAL A 131 -2.96 -11.83 11.48
C VAL A 131 -2.46 -12.50 12.75
N PHE A 132 -2.82 -13.76 13.03
CA PHE A 132 -2.53 -14.38 14.30
C PHE A 132 -1.15 -15.05 14.32
N PHE A 133 -0.47 -14.80 15.45
CA PHE A 133 0.78 -15.46 15.75
C PHE A 133 0.51 -16.87 16.26
N GLU A 134 1.27 -17.84 15.76
CA GLU A 134 1.24 -19.19 16.32
C GLU A 134 1.82 -19.17 17.75
N PRO A 135 1.31 -20.02 18.66
CA PRO A 135 1.88 -20.14 20.00
C PRO A 135 3.33 -20.65 19.88
N GLY A 136 4.28 -19.73 20.07
CA GLY A 136 5.70 -20.05 20.04
C GLY A 136 6.22 -20.66 21.36
N GLU A 137 7.47 -20.39 21.70
CA GLU A 137 8.10 -20.81 22.95
C GLU A 137 7.30 -20.38 24.18
N ARG A 138 7.42 -21.13 25.29
CA ARG A 138 6.67 -20.85 26.53
C ARG A 138 6.79 -19.41 27.04
N ALA A 139 7.96 -18.78 26.83
CA ALA A 139 8.23 -17.40 27.25
C ALA A 139 7.36 -16.37 26.52
N THR A 140 7.07 -16.58 25.23
CA THR A 140 6.33 -15.64 24.39
C THR A 140 4.86 -16.02 24.16
N ALA A 141 4.45 -17.24 24.54
CA ALA A 141 3.11 -17.76 24.31
C ALA A 141 2.00 -16.87 24.95
N GLY A 142 2.23 -16.35 26.15
CA GLY A 142 1.30 -15.44 26.80
C GLY A 142 1.14 -14.11 26.08
N LEU A 143 2.24 -13.54 25.60
CA LEU A 143 2.25 -12.28 24.84
C LEU A 143 1.58 -12.47 23.46
N ALA A 144 1.83 -13.59 22.79
CA ALA A 144 1.18 -13.93 21.53
C ALA A 144 -0.34 -14.07 21.69
N ALA A 145 -0.79 -14.75 22.75
CA ALA A 145 -2.21 -14.92 23.03
C ALA A 145 -2.92 -13.59 23.32
N GLU A 146 -2.30 -12.72 24.11
CA GLU A 146 -2.84 -11.37 24.37
C GLU A 146 -2.88 -10.54 23.10
N TYR A 147 -1.82 -10.58 22.30
CA TYR A 147 -1.74 -9.81 21.06
C TYR A 147 -2.81 -10.29 20.06
N ASN A 148 -2.94 -11.61 19.88
CA ASN A 148 -3.99 -12.20 19.04
C ASN A 148 -5.39 -11.77 19.48
N ARG A 149 -5.64 -11.73 20.81
CA ARG A 149 -6.91 -11.25 21.36
C ARG A 149 -7.17 -9.78 20.98
N ILE A 150 -6.17 -8.91 21.15
CA ILE A 150 -6.28 -7.48 20.84
C ILE A 150 -6.53 -7.27 19.34
N LEU A 151 -5.80 -7.98 18.47
CA LEU A 151 -5.99 -7.89 17.03
C LEU A 151 -7.39 -8.38 16.61
N ASN A 152 -7.87 -9.46 17.23
CA ASN A 152 -9.22 -9.97 16.97
C ASN A 152 -10.32 -8.98 17.44
N ASP A 153 -10.11 -8.32 18.59
CA ASP A 153 -11.04 -7.30 19.08
C ASP A 153 -11.04 -6.07 18.14
N LYS A 154 -9.86 -5.56 17.74
CA LYS A 154 -9.74 -4.48 16.75
C LYS A 154 -10.39 -4.80 15.40
N MET A 155 -10.34 -6.06 14.98
CA MET A 155 -11.02 -6.52 13.76
C MET A 155 -12.53 -6.53 13.90
N ARG A 156 -13.05 -6.85 15.09
CA ARG A 156 -14.48 -6.87 15.40
C ARG A 156 -15.06 -5.48 15.60
N GLU A 157 -14.31 -4.58 16.20
CA GLU A 157 -14.71 -3.18 16.43
C GLU A 157 -14.59 -2.33 15.15
N GLY A 158 -13.65 -2.68 14.29
CA GLY A 158 -13.38 -1.97 13.05
C GLY A 158 -14.15 -2.53 11.87
N VAL A 159 -14.16 -1.74 10.81
CA VAL A 159 -14.67 -2.08 9.49
C VAL A 159 -13.73 -3.03 8.74
N SER A 160 -12.77 -3.58 9.43
CA SER A 160 -11.53 -4.22 8.98
C SER A 160 -11.71 -5.56 8.26
N ASN A 161 -12.92 -6.01 8.01
CA ASN A 161 -13.18 -7.33 7.41
C ASN A 161 -13.44 -7.25 5.90
N LEU A 162 -13.10 -6.12 5.26
CA LEU A 162 -13.35 -5.94 3.83
C LEU A 162 -12.03 -5.84 3.07
N VAL A 163 -11.87 -6.72 2.07
CA VAL A 163 -10.83 -6.57 1.04
C VAL A 163 -11.43 -5.95 -0.20
N ARG A 164 -10.70 -5.04 -0.80
CA ARG A 164 -11.09 -4.35 -2.01
C ARG A 164 -10.36 -4.91 -3.21
N HIS A 165 -11.11 -5.46 -4.13
CA HIS A 165 -10.60 -5.95 -5.40
C HIS A 165 -11.09 -5.06 -6.53
N ARG A 166 -10.25 -4.88 -7.54
CA ARG A 166 -10.53 -4.08 -8.74
C ARG A 166 -10.36 -4.93 -9.97
N TYR A 167 -11.36 -4.93 -10.81
CA TYR A 167 -11.41 -5.76 -12.01
C TYR A 167 -11.72 -4.93 -13.22
N LEU A 168 -11.03 -5.19 -14.30
CA LEU A 168 -11.36 -4.71 -15.64
C LEU A 168 -11.70 -5.93 -16.51
N THR A 169 -12.95 -6.01 -16.94
CA THR A 169 -13.42 -7.05 -17.87
C THR A 169 -13.68 -6.44 -19.23
N TYR A 170 -13.20 -7.08 -20.25
CA TYR A 170 -13.47 -6.69 -21.65
C TYR A 170 -13.93 -7.90 -22.44
N ALA A 171 -14.90 -7.66 -23.32
CA ALA A 171 -15.46 -8.68 -24.20
C ALA A 171 -15.31 -8.28 -25.66
N VAL A 172 -14.97 -9.28 -26.49
CA VAL A 172 -14.71 -9.12 -27.93
C VAL A 172 -15.51 -10.13 -28.73
N GLY A 173 -15.85 -9.74 -29.99
CA GLY A 173 -16.44 -10.66 -30.96
C GLY A 173 -15.40 -11.60 -31.58
N ALA A 174 -15.71 -12.91 -31.62
CA ALA A 174 -14.91 -13.91 -32.32
C ALA A 174 -15.80 -15.10 -32.69
N ASP A 175 -15.42 -15.84 -33.74
CA ASP A 175 -16.22 -16.98 -34.22
C ASP A 175 -16.14 -18.17 -33.24
N ASP A 176 -14.96 -18.38 -32.65
CA ASP A 176 -14.67 -19.41 -31.67
C ASP A 176 -13.62 -18.93 -30.63
N VAL A 177 -13.30 -19.81 -29.67
CA VAL A 177 -12.33 -19.49 -28.62
C VAL A 177 -10.91 -19.34 -29.16
N ASP A 178 -10.52 -20.12 -30.16
CA ASP A 178 -9.17 -20.07 -30.74
C ASP A 178 -8.92 -18.74 -31.46
N ALA A 179 -9.95 -18.17 -32.10
CA ALA A 179 -9.91 -16.84 -32.68
C ALA A 179 -9.97 -15.71 -31.62
N ALA A 180 -10.59 -15.98 -30.46
CA ALA A 180 -10.70 -15.03 -29.36
C ALA A 180 -9.38 -14.86 -28.57
N VAL A 181 -8.65 -15.98 -28.30
CA VAL A 181 -7.43 -16.00 -27.50
C VAL A 181 -6.40 -14.95 -27.91
N PRO A 182 -5.96 -14.87 -29.18
CA PRO A 182 -4.95 -13.87 -29.58
C PRO A 182 -5.45 -12.43 -29.47
N LYS A 183 -6.73 -12.18 -29.71
CA LYS A 183 -7.34 -10.85 -29.58
C LYS A 183 -7.35 -10.42 -28.13
N LEU A 184 -7.80 -11.28 -27.21
CA LEU A 184 -7.85 -11.02 -25.78
C LEU A 184 -6.45 -10.87 -25.16
N ALA A 185 -5.50 -11.72 -25.59
CA ALA A 185 -4.10 -11.64 -25.13
C ALA A 185 -3.42 -10.32 -25.53
N ARG A 186 -3.70 -9.81 -26.73
CA ARG A 186 -3.22 -8.51 -27.17
C ARG A 186 -3.78 -7.39 -26.32
N ILE A 187 -5.11 -7.37 -26.12
CA ILE A 187 -5.77 -6.35 -25.28
C ILE A 187 -5.22 -6.40 -23.86
N ARG A 188 -5.01 -7.61 -23.30
CA ARG A 188 -4.40 -7.78 -21.99
C ARG A 188 -3.05 -7.11 -21.90
N GLY A 189 -2.14 -7.38 -22.84
CA GLY A 189 -0.80 -6.78 -22.86
C GLY A 189 -0.83 -5.25 -22.89
N ASP A 190 -1.71 -4.68 -23.71
CA ASP A 190 -1.86 -3.23 -23.84
C ASP A 190 -2.48 -2.60 -22.57
N VAL A 191 -3.44 -3.28 -21.91
CA VAL A 191 -4.03 -2.88 -20.61
C VAL A 191 -2.99 -2.91 -19.51
N GLU A 192 -2.26 -4.02 -19.37
CA GLU A 192 -1.19 -4.19 -18.37
C GLU A 192 -0.10 -3.12 -18.54
N GLN A 193 0.35 -2.87 -19.76
CA GLN A 193 1.34 -1.82 -20.05
C GLN A 193 0.82 -0.42 -19.72
N THR A 194 -0.46 -0.16 -19.97
CA THR A 194 -1.07 1.14 -19.71
C THR A 194 -1.18 1.40 -18.20
N LEU A 195 -1.66 0.42 -17.42
CA LEU A 195 -1.76 0.51 -15.97
C LEU A 195 -0.39 0.59 -15.30
N ALA A 196 0.63 -0.07 -15.82
CA ALA A 196 2.00 0.00 -15.29
C ALA A 196 2.58 1.43 -15.30
N ARG A 197 2.13 2.32 -16.20
CA ARG A 197 2.57 3.73 -16.25
C ARG A 197 2.24 4.51 -14.96
N ILE A 198 1.21 4.10 -14.24
CA ILE A 198 0.82 4.67 -12.94
C ILE A 198 1.21 3.76 -11.76
N ARG A 199 2.17 2.84 -11.98
CA ARG A 199 2.63 1.87 -10.98
C ARG A 199 1.52 0.96 -10.44
N CYS A 200 0.49 0.75 -11.23
CA CYS A 200 -0.58 -0.17 -10.94
C CYS A 200 -0.19 -1.56 -11.48
N SER A 201 -0.03 -2.54 -10.61
CA SER A 201 0.19 -3.94 -11.01
C SER A 201 -1.12 -4.54 -11.49
N SER A 202 -1.06 -5.45 -12.46
CA SER A 202 -2.24 -6.11 -12.98
C SER A 202 -1.93 -7.53 -13.43
N ARG A 203 -2.93 -8.42 -13.34
CA ARG A 203 -2.85 -9.82 -13.77
C ARG A 203 -4.20 -10.30 -14.29
N ALA A 204 -4.19 -11.17 -15.27
CA ALA A 204 -5.41 -11.86 -15.69
C ALA A 204 -5.83 -12.90 -14.65
N LEU A 205 -7.14 -12.99 -14.40
CA LEU A 205 -7.72 -14.07 -13.59
C LEU A 205 -7.78 -15.36 -14.40
N ASP A 206 -7.51 -16.48 -13.74
CA ASP A 206 -7.79 -17.79 -14.30
C ASP A 206 -9.28 -18.17 -14.19
N GLY A 207 -9.64 -19.34 -14.74
CA GLY A 207 -11.06 -19.76 -14.77
C GLY A 207 -11.61 -20.11 -13.40
N ALA A 208 -10.78 -20.60 -12.45
CA ALA A 208 -11.23 -20.91 -11.10
C ALA A 208 -11.47 -19.61 -10.31
N GLU A 209 -10.55 -18.66 -10.40
CA GLU A 209 -10.65 -17.33 -9.78
C GLU A 209 -11.88 -16.56 -10.30
N ARG A 210 -12.15 -16.62 -11.62
CA ARG A 210 -13.34 -16.01 -12.19
C ARG A 210 -14.64 -16.69 -11.70
N LEU A 211 -14.65 -18.02 -11.56
CA LEU A 211 -15.81 -18.75 -11.02
C LEU A 211 -16.04 -18.38 -9.55
N GLU A 212 -14.99 -18.24 -8.75
CA GLU A 212 -15.07 -17.79 -7.36
C GLU A 212 -15.68 -16.38 -7.27
N LEU A 213 -15.20 -15.46 -8.10
CA LEU A 213 -15.72 -14.10 -8.17
C LEU A 213 -17.19 -14.06 -8.58
N LEU A 214 -17.60 -14.88 -9.55
CA LEU A 214 -19.01 -15.04 -9.97
C LEU A 214 -19.86 -15.60 -8.83
N GLN A 215 -19.38 -16.65 -8.16
CA GLN A 215 -20.09 -17.29 -7.06
C GLN A 215 -20.27 -16.31 -5.89
N GLY A 216 -19.22 -15.55 -5.50
CA GLY A 216 -19.29 -14.56 -4.43
C GLY A 216 -20.34 -13.46 -4.67
N GLN A 217 -20.63 -13.14 -5.94
CA GLN A 217 -21.64 -12.14 -6.30
C GLN A 217 -23.05 -12.74 -6.40
N LEU A 218 -23.19 -13.96 -6.90
CA LEU A 218 -24.48 -14.63 -7.05
C LEU A 218 -24.94 -15.30 -5.75
N ARG A 219 -24.00 -15.77 -4.92
CA ARG A 219 -24.22 -16.46 -3.65
C ARG A 219 -23.37 -15.82 -2.54
N PRO A 220 -23.63 -14.56 -2.18
CA PRO A 220 -22.77 -13.82 -1.26
C PRO A 220 -22.61 -14.56 0.08
N GLY A 221 -21.36 -14.63 0.58
CA GLY A 221 -21.01 -15.24 1.86
C GLY A 221 -21.08 -16.77 1.91
N SER A 222 -21.30 -17.45 0.78
CA SER A 222 -21.16 -18.91 0.71
C SER A 222 -19.72 -19.29 0.34
N ARG A 223 -19.25 -20.43 0.85
CA ARG A 223 -17.92 -20.94 0.54
C ARG A 223 -17.85 -21.47 -0.90
N PHE A 224 -16.76 -21.16 -1.60
CA PHE A 224 -16.50 -21.67 -2.94
C PHE A 224 -15.68 -22.96 -2.86
N GLU A 225 -16.19 -24.03 -3.42
CA GLU A 225 -15.55 -25.35 -3.45
C GLU A 225 -15.54 -25.91 -4.87
N PHE A 226 -14.59 -25.45 -5.67
CA PHE A 226 -14.42 -25.87 -7.06
C PHE A 226 -13.06 -26.52 -7.30
N SER A 227 -13.02 -27.54 -8.15
CA SER A 227 -11.83 -28.09 -8.76
C SER A 227 -12.16 -28.56 -10.17
N TRP A 228 -11.27 -28.32 -11.12
CA TRP A 228 -11.41 -28.78 -12.49
C TRP A 228 -11.58 -30.30 -12.63
N ASP A 229 -11.05 -31.06 -11.66
CA ASP A 229 -11.16 -32.52 -11.64
C ASP A 229 -12.61 -33.01 -11.39
N LYS A 230 -13.44 -32.16 -10.79
CA LYS A 230 -14.87 -32.44 -10.60
C LYS A 230 -15.66 -32.35 -11.90
N LEU A 231 -15.11 -31.79 -12.97
CA LEU A 231 -15.73 -31.68 -14.29
C LEU A 231 -15.36 -32.85 -15.20
N SER A 232 -15.62 -34.06 -14.76
CA SER A 232 -15.37 -35.22 -15.63
C SER A 232 -16.53 -35.39 -16.64
N PRO A 233 -16.28 -35.93 -17.84
CA PRO A 233 -17.35 -36.21 -18.79
C PRO A 233 -18.46 -37.14 -18.24
N THR A 234 -18.11 -37.94 -17.23
CA THR A 234 -19.02 -38.88 -16.57
C THR A 234 -19.87 -38.24 -15.48
N SER A 235 -19.45 -37.09 -14.91
CA SER A 235 -20.20 -36.39 -13.85
C SER A 235 -21.39 -35.62 -14.39
N GLY A 236 -21.35 -35.21 -15.65
CA GLY A 236 -22.34 -34.29 -16.24
C GLY A 236 -22.35 -32.88 -15.63
N ALA A 237 -21.45 -32.61 -14.69
CA ALA A 237 -21.34 -31.31 -14.02
C ALA A 237 -20.77 -30.22 -14.95
N ARG A 238 -21.32 -29.04 -14.87
CA ARG A 238 -20.89 -27.85 -15.61
C ARG A 238 -20.32 -26.80 -14.64
N THR A 239 -19.47 -25.91 -15.10
CA THR A 239 -18.94 -24.79 -14.28
C THR A 239 -20.06 -23.95 -13.64
N LYS A 240 -21.21 -23.81 -14.31
CA LYS A 240 -22.38 -23.10 -13.80
C LYS A 240 -22.95 -23.70 -12.52
N ASP A 241 -22.86 -25.01 -12.36
CA ASP A 241 -23.45 -25.72 -11.23
C ASP A 241 -22.74 -25.39 -9.90
N PHE A 242 -21.51 -24.85 -9.97
CA PHE A 242 -20.73 -24.40 -8.80
C PHE A 242 -20.98 -22.92 -8.43
N VAL A 243 -21.52 -22.14 -9.34
CA VAL A 243 -21.72 -20.68 -9.13
C VAL A 243 -23.19 -20.28 -8.99
N MET A 244 -24.12 -21.09 -9.54
CA MET A 244 -25.54 -20.75 -9.47
C MET A 244 -26.09 -20.89 -8.05
N PRO A 245 -26.97 -19.96 -7.61
CA PRO A 245 -27.66 -20.10 -6.34
C PRO A 245 -28.69 -21.25 -6.40
N SER A 246 -28.99 -21.86 -5.25
CA SER A 246 -30.00 -22.89 -5.11
C SER A 246 -31.40 -22.28 -5.15
N THR A 247 -31.57 -21.09 -4.63
CA THR A 247 -32.86 -20.37 -4.62
C THR A 247 -32.65 -18.90 -4.99
N LEU A 248 -33.52 -18.37 -5.80
CA LEU A 248 -33.49 -16.97 -6.23
C LEU A 248 -34.92 -16.43 -6.37
N ASP A 249 -35.27 -15.43 -5.58
CA ASP A 249 -36.54 -14.74 -5.57
C ASP A 249 -36.37 -13.25 -5.85
N PHE A 250 -37.03 -12.73 -6.87
CA PHE A 250 -37.02 -11.33 -7.27
C PHE A 250 -38.21 -10.51 -6.76
N LYS A 251 -38.99 -11.08 -5.87
CA LYS A 251 -40.09 -10.39 -5.17
C LYS A 251 -40.21 -10.86 -3.72
N PRO A 252 -39.12 -10.87 -2.96
CA PRO A 252 -39.19 -11.30 -1.58
C PRO A 252 -40.18 -10.39 -0.82
N GLU A 253 -41.07 -11.02 -0.08
CA GLU A 253 -42.10 -10.32 0.71
C GLU A 253 -42.96 -9.31 -0.11
N GLY A 254 -43.08 -9.55 -1.44
CA GLY A 254 -43.81 -8.70 -2.35
C GLY A 254 -43.09 -7.45 -2.86
N ARG A 255 -41.87 -7.21 -2.43
CA ARG A 255 -41.03 -6.06 -2.84
C ARG A 255 -40.50 -6.23 -4.26
N SER A 256 -40.30 -5.14 -4.98
CA SER A 256 -39.82 -5.12 -6.37
C SER A 256 -38.44 -4.49 -6.54
N ASP A 257 -37.87 -3.96 -5.47
CA ASP A 257 -36.62 -3.18 -5.41
C ASP A 257 -35.41 -3.98 -4.88
N CYS A 258 -35.66 -5.24 -4.50
CA CYS A 258 -34.64 -6.17 -4.00
C CYS A 258 -34.87 -7.58 -4.50
N PHE A 259 -33.96 -8.49 -4.19
CA PHE A 259 -34.06 -9.92 -4.44
C PHE A 259 -33.54 -10.72 -3.25
N ARG A 260 -33.83 -12.02 -3.24
CA ARG A 260 -33.30 -12.96 -2.24
C ARG A 260 -32.58 -14.10 -2.94
N SER A 261 -31.32 -14.35 -2.57
CA SER A 261 -30.47 -15.43 -3.09
C SER A 261 -29.95 -16.28 -1.92
N ASP A 262 -30.23 -17.57 -1.94
CA ASP A 262 -29.81 -18.55 -0.90
C ASP A 262 -30.03 -18.03 0.53
N GLY A 263 -31.19 -17.37 0.76
CA GLY A 263 -31.56 -16.85 2.08
C GLY A 263 -31.11 -15.42 2.38
N ARG A 264 -30.19 -14.84 1.61
CA ARG A 264 -29.73 -13.45 1.77
C ARG A 264 -30.42 -12.48 0.85
N TYR A 265 -30.64 -11.27 1.34
CA TYR A 265 -31.27 -10.19 0.59
C TYR A 265 -30.22 -9.36 -0.14
N GLY A 266 -30.51 -8.98 -1.38
CA GLY A 266 -29.64 -8.12 -2.18
C GLY A 266 -30.42 -7.05 -2.93
N ALA A 267 -29.79 -5.93 -3.21
CA ALA A 267 -30.35 -4.86 -4.03
C ALA A 267 -29.29 -4.29 -4.97
N VAL A 268 -29.68 -4.08 -6.22
CA VAL A 268 -28.86 -3.38 -7.21
C VAL A 268 -29.51 -2.03 -7.49
N LEU A 269 -28.71 -0.97 -7.28
CA LEU A 269 -29.08 0.41 -7.57
C LEU A 269 -28.41 0.85 -8.88
N ALA A 270 -29.05 1.73 -9.62
CA ALA A 270 -28.47 2.31 -10.84
C ALA A 270 -28.28 3.82 -10.71
N VAL A 271 -27.20 4.33 -11.29
CA VAL A 271 -26.98 5.77 -11.44
C VAL A 271 -28.01 6.33 -12.43
N ARG A 272 -28.89 7.20 -11.93
CA ARG A 272 -29.95 7.85 -12.70
C ARG A 272 -29.55 9.22 -13.20
N SER A 273 -28.82 9.96 -12.41
CA SER A 273 -28.40 11.32 -12.76
C SER A 273 -27.07 11.65 -12.12
N PHE A 274 -26.38 12.54 -12.76
CA PHE A 274 -25.22 13.22 -12.20
C PHE A 274 -25.59 14.69 -11.95
N GLY A 275 -24.94 15.34 -11.00
CA GLY A 275 -25.00 16.79 -10.84
C GLY A 275 -24.34 17.52 -12.02
N SER A 276 -24.32 18.85 -11.96
CA SER A 276 -23.69 19.69 -13.00
C SER A 276 -22.20 19.42 -13.22
N VAL A 277 -21.52 18.85 -12.22
CA VAL A 277 -20.11 18.45 -12.27
C VAL A 277 -19.96 17.08 -11.65
N ILE A 278 -19.26 16.20 -12.32
CA ILE A 278 -18.84 14.90 -11.73
C ILE A 278 -17.57 15.17 -10.92
N GLU A 279 -17.66 14.99 -9.61
CA GLU A 279 -16.52 15.10 -8.73
C GLU A 279 -15.64 13.84 -8.83
N GLU A 280 -14.33 14.00 -8.87
CA GLU A 280 -13.39 12.87 -8.94
C GLU A 280 -13.43 11.95 -7.70
N THR A 281 -13.99 12.43 -6.61
CA THR A 281 -14.05 11.75 -5.31
C THR A 281 -15.31 10.92 -5.09
N TYR A 282 -16.35 11.08 -5.92
CA TYR A 282 -17.65 10.43 -5.67
C TYR A 282 -17.56 8.91 -5.62
N LEU A 283 -16.85 8.33 -6.59
CA LEU A 283 -16.72 6.86 -6.67
C LEU A 283 -15.94 6.33 -5.46
N ALA A 284 -14.86 7.01 -5.09
CA ALA A 284 -14.08 6.68 -3.91
C ALA A 284 -14.93 6.79 -2.63
N SER A 285 -15.78 7.81 -2.50
CA SER A 285 -16.67 7.96 -1.34
C SER A 285 -17.67 6.81 -1.20
N ILE A 286 -18.13 6.23 -2.31
CA ILE A 286 -18.99 5.03 -2.29
C ILE A 286 -18.17 3.78 -1.96
N ILE A 287 -17.00 3.62 -2.58
CA ILE A 287 -16.12 2.46 -2.38
C ILE A 287 -15.59 2.42 -0.93
N ASP A 288 -15.37 3.59 -0.31
CA ASP A 288 -14.85 3.69 1.07
C ASP A 288 -15.90 3.37 2.14
N LEU A 289 -17.16 3.16 1.74
CA LEU A 289 -18.19 2.74 2.68
C LEU A 289 -17.83 1.40 3.35
N PRO A 290 -18.05 1.33 4.68
CA PRO A 290 -17.71 0.16 5.49
C PRO A 290 -18.75 -0.95 5.40
N LEU A 291 -19.08 -1.36 4.19
CA LEU A 291 -20.05 -2.41 3.97
C LEU A 291 -19.72 -3.22 2.71
N PRO A 292 -20.19 -4.48 2.62
CA PRO A 292 -20.05 -5.27 1.41
C PRO A 292 -20.79 -4.61 0.26
N LEU A 293 -20.08 -4.26 -0.79
CA LEU A 293 -20.67 -3.67 -1.98
C LEU A 293 -19.83 -3.97 -3.23
N ASN A 294 -20.50 -3.94 -4.38
CA ASN A 294 -19.85 -4.00 -5.69
C ASN A 294 -20.29 -2.78 -6.49
N VAL A 295 -19.34 -1.99 -6.94
CA VAL A 295 -19.57 -0.92 -7.90
C VAL A 295 -19.20 -1.44 -9.27
N THR A 296 -20.11 -1.40 -10.22
CA THR A 296 -19.93 -1.92 -11.57
C THR A 296 -20.25 -0.83 -12.58
N LEU A 297 -19.27 -0.50 -13.41
CA LEU A 297 -19.39 0.50 -14.46
C LEU A 297 -19.28 -0.19 -15.82
N HIS A 298 -20.38 -0.21 -16.59
CA HIS A 298 -20.34 -0.63 -17.97
C HIS A 298 -20.06 0.57 -18.85
N VAL A 299 -19.03 0.47 -19.67
CA VAL A 299 -18.54 1.53 -20.55
C VAL A 299 -18.43 0.94 -21.95
N GLN A 300 -19.30 1.35 -22.84
CA GLN A 300 -19.28 0.90 -24.23
C GLN A 300 -18.92 2.05 -25.15
N PRO A 301 -17.77 2.01 -25.85
CA PRO A 301 -17.39 3.04 -26.82
C PRO A 301 -18.40 3.12 -27.97
N ILE A 302 -18.65 4.34 -28.46
CA ILE A 302 -19.47 4.58 -29.65
C ILE A 302 -18.53 4.92 -30.81
N ALA A 303 -18.85 4.44 -32.01
CA ALA A 303 -18.08 4.80 -33.20
C ALA A 303 -18.11 6.32 -33.43
N GLN A 304 -16.97 6.92 -33.75
CA GLN A 304 -16.84 8.38 -33.88
C GLN A 304 -17.86 8.98 -34.84
N SER A 305 -18.13 8.30 -35.97
CA SER A 305 -19.13 8.76 -36.96
C SER A 305 -20.56 8.74 -36.39
N GLU A 306 -20.87 7.76 -35.55
CA GLU A 306 -22.17 7.63 -34.87
C GLU A 306 -22.32 8.68 -33.76
N ALA A 307 -21.27 8.90 -32.97
CA ALA A 307 -21.24 9.94 -31.96
C ALA A 307 -21.47 11.33 -32.52
N LEU A 308 -20.75 11.68 -33.60
CA LEU A 308 -20.93 12.95 -34.31
C LEU A 308 -22.35 13.10 -34.88
N ALA A 309 -22.91 12.04 -35.47
CA ALA A 309 -24.26 12.06 -36.00
C ALA A 309 -25.32 12.18 -34.88
N LEU A 310 -25.07 11.63 -33.70
CA LEU A 310 -25.94 11.72 -32.54
C LEU A 310 -25.99 13.17 -32.00
N VAL A 311 -24.83 13.78 -31.78
CA VAL A 311 -24.76 15.18 -31.29
C VAL A 311 -25.33 16.17 -32.32
N LYS A 312 -25.05 15.99 -33.61
CA LYS A 312 -25.66 16.83 -34.66
C LYS A 312 -27.18 16.76 -34.67
N ARG A 313 -27.75 15.56 -34.58
CA ARG A 313 -29.22 15.41 -34.51
C ARG A 313 -29.81 16.12 -33.30
N GLN A 314 -29.08 16.13 -32.18
CA GLN A 314 -29.55 16.83 -30.98
C GLN A 314 -29.48 18.35 -31.17
N ILE A 315 -28.43 18.88 -31.82
CA ILE A 315 -28.35 20.31 -32.18
C ILE A 315 -29.48 20.69 -33.15
N ASP A 316 -29.71 19.88 -34.21
CA ASP A 316 -30.77 20.11 -35.20
C ASP A 316 -32.16 20.13 -34.52
N TRP A 317 -32.36 19.29 -33.50
CA TRP A 317 -33.59 19.27 -32.72
C TRP A 317 -33.75 20.52 -31.86
N MET A 318 -32.69 20.97 -31.18
CA MET A 318 -32.68 22.20 -30.40
C MET A 318 -32.90 23.44 -31.28
N ASP A 319 -32.28 23.49 -32.48
CA ASP A 319 -32.50 24.57 -33.45
C ASP A 319 -34.00 24.67 -33.85
N LYS A 320 -34.60 23.51 -34.05
CA LYS A 320 -36.06 23.45 -34.38
C LYS A 320 -36.91 23.96 -33.21
N GLU A 321 -36.60 23.56 -31.99
CA GLU A 321 -37.28 24.01 -30.78
C GLU A 321 -37.09 25.52 -30.53
N ILE A 322 -35.90 26.05 -30.81
CA ILE A 322 -35.61 27.50 -30.80
C ILE A 322 -36.54 28.23 -31.80
N ILE A 323 -36.64 27.72 -33.02
CA ILE A 323 -37.49 28.32 -34.04
C ILE A 323 -38.98 28.28 -33.63
N ASP A 324 -39.43 27.17 -33.06
CA ASP A 324 -40.81 27.01 -32.60
C ASP A 324 -41.14 27.98 -31.43
N GLU A 325 -40.22 28.18 -30.51
CA GLU A 325 -40.33 29.16 -29.41
C GLU A 325 -40.31 30.59 -29.92
N GLN A 326 -39.42 30.93 -30.88
CA GLN A 326 -39.40 32.24 -31.52
C GLN A 326 -40.73 32.54 -32.26
N MET A 327 -41.29 31.57 -32.99
CA MET A 327 -42.59 31.70 -33.62
C MET A 327 -43.73 31.89 -32.62
N SER A 328 -43.66 31.17 -31.49
CA SER A 328 -44.62 31.32 -30.38
C SER A 328 -44.54 32.71 -29.72
N ALA A 329 -43.31 33.22 -29.46
CA ALA A 329 -43.08 34.54 -28.92
C ALA A 329 -43.67 35.65 -29.80
N VAL A 330 -43.39 35.57 -31.11
CA VAL A 330 -43.92 36.52 -32.11
C VAL A 330 -45.48 36.50 -32.12
N LYS A 331 -46.06 35.31 -32.08
CA LYS A 331 -47.54 35.18 -32.00
C LYS A 331 -48.14 35.78 -30.71
N LYS A 332 -47.40 35.79 -29.63
CA LYS A 332 -47.80 36.34 -28.32
C LYS A 332 -47.41 37.81 -28.14
N GLY A 333 -46.74 38.42 -29.11
CA GLY A 333 -46.31 39.81 -29.08
C GLY A 333 -45.08 40.09 -28.21
N TYR A 334 -44.29 39.10 -27.92
CA TYR A 334 -43.00 39.24 -27.22
C TYR A 334 -41.83 39.36 -28.21
N ASP A 335 -40.69 39.89 -27.73
CA ASP A 335 -39.48 39.97 -28.52
C ASP A 335 -38.97 38.56 -28.84
N TYR A 336 -38.74 38.25 -30.13
CA TYR A 336 -38.27 36.97 -30.62
C TYR A 336 -36.84 36.63 -30.20
N GLN A 337 -36.08 37.61 -29.70
CA GLN A 337 -34.72 37.42 -29.17
C GLN A 337 -34.71 36.85 -27.76
N ILE A 338 -35.84 36.85 -27.06
CA ILE A 338 -35.94 36.29 -25.70
C ILE A 338 -36.19 34.78 -25.79
N LEU A 339 -35.11 34.04 -25.79
CA LEU A 339 -35.12 32.57 -25.72
C LEU A 339 -35.04 32.11 -24.25
N PRO A 340 -35.67 30.97 -23.90
CA PRO A 340 -35.43 30.33 -22.63
C PRO A 340 -33.93 30.14 -22.39
N PRO A 341 -33.38 30.62 -21.28
CA PRO A 341 -31.93 30.49 -21.00
C PRO A 341 -31.41 29.05 -21.07
N GLU A 342 -32.22 28.12 -20.60
CA GLU A 342 -31.92 26.68 -20.59
C GLU A 342 -31.64 26.14 -22.02
N LEU A 343 -32.47 26.51 -22.99
CA LEU A 343 -32.32 26.02 -24.34
C LEU A 343 -31.10 26.58 -25.05
N ARG A 344 -30.78 27.85 -24.76
CA ARG A 344 -29.56 28.50 -25.27
C ARG A 344 -28.30 27.86 -24.70
N PHE A 345 -28.23 27.68 -23.37
CA PHE A 345 -27.08 27.02 -22.71
C PHE A 345 -26.91 25.59 -23.20
N SER A 346 -28.00 24.82 -23.30
CA SER A 346 -27.94 23.44 -23.81
C SER A 346 -27.41 23.34 -25.24
N LYS A 347 -27.76 24.33 -26.09
CA LYS A 347 -27.23 24.37 -27.47
C LYS A 347 -25.74 24.71 -27.49
N GLU A 348 -25.32 25.75 -26.74
CA GLU A 348 -23.91 26.12 -26.62
C GLU A 348 -23.05 24.93 -26.13
N GLU A 349 -23.54 24.20 -25.13
CA GLU A 349 -22.89 22.97 -24.63
C GLU A 349 -22.82 21.86 -25.69
N ALA A 350 -23.88 21.69 -26.51
CA ALA A 350 -23.92 20.69 -27.59
C ALA A 350 -22.93 21.03 -28.71
N GLU A 351 -22.79 22.30 -29.07
CA GLU A 351 -21.81 22.79 -30.03
C GLU A 351 -20.37 22.61 -29.51
N GLU A 352 -20.14 22.90 -28.21
CA GLU A 352 -18.84 22.66 -27.58
C GLU A 352 -18.49 21.17 -27.57
N LEU A 353 -19.45 20.29 -27.23
CA LEU A 353 -19.25 18.83 -27.30
C LEU A 353 -18.93 18.38 -28.73
N LEU A 354 -19.61 18.92 -29.74
CA LEU A 354 -19.33 18.59 -31.14
C LEU A 354 -17.90 18.98 -31.54
N ASP A 355 -17.42 20.12 -31.04
CA ASP A 355 -16.04 20.57 -31.27
C ASP A 355 -15.04 19.69 -30.55
N PHE A 356 -15.31 19.29 -29.29
CA PHE A 356 -14.48 18.34 -28.54
C PHE A 356 -14.35 16.98 -29.28
N LEU A 357 -15.46 16.46 -29.78
CA LEU A 357 -15.48 15.19 -30.52
C LEU A 357 -14.75 15.28 -31.87
N ARG A 358 -14.72 16.46 -32.52
CA ARG A 358 -14.03 16.65 -33.81
C ARG A 358 -12.54 16.91 -33.67
N ASN A 359 -12.16 17.76 -32.74
CA ASN A 359 -10.86 18.39 -32.69
C ASN A 359 -9.95 17.89 -31.54
N LYS A 360 -10.50 17.09 -30.62
CA LYS A 360 -9.78 16.55 -29.48
C LYS A 360 -9.94 15.02 -29.43
N SER A 361 -9.03 14.36 -28.72
CA SER A 361 -9.05 12.88 -28.56
C SER A 361 -10.18 12.41 -27.62
N GLU A 362 -11.33 13.10 -27.62
CA GLU A 362 -12.52 12.74 -26.85
C GLU A 362 -13.38 11.76 -27.65
N ARG A 363 -13.92 10.77 -26.95
CA ARG A 363 -14.91 9.82 -27.46
C ARG A 363 -16.19 9.90 -26.66
N LEU A 364 -17.26 9.36 -27.22
CA LEU A 364 -18.53 9.22 -26.52
C LEU A 364 -18.76 7.75 -26.17
N PHE A 365 -19.26 7.52 -24.96
CA PHE A 365 -19.53 6.18 -24.43
C PHE A 365 -20.97 6.07 -23.98
N VAL A 366 -21.56 4.88 -24.15
CA VAL A 366 -22.75 4.48 -23.42
C VAL A 366 -22.34 3.96 -22.06
N TYR A 367 -22.76 4.61 -21.02
CA TYR A 367 -22.40 4.33 -19.64
C TYR A 367 -23.60 3.82 -18.83
N THR A 368 -23.36 2.78 -18.01
CA THR A 368 -24.29 2.31 -16.99
C THR A 368 -23.53 2.07 -15.69
N GLY A 369 -23.83 2.83 -14.63
CA GLY A 369 -23.27 2.65 -13.31
C GLY A 369 -24.25 1.89 -12.41
N LEU A 370 -23.76 0.84 -11.74
CA LEU A 370 -24.54 -0.02 -10.84
C LEU A 370 -23.81 -0.12 -9.49
N VAL A 371 -24.57 -0.11 -8.41
CA VAL A 371 -24.07 -0.42 -7.06
C VAL A 371 -24.89 -1.57 -6.50
N TYR A 372 -24.25 -2.68 -6.19
CA TYR A 372 -24.84 -3.86 -5.60
C TYR A 372 -24.41 -4.00 -4.15
N THR A 373 -25.36 -4.20 -3.24
CA THR A 373 -25.11 -4.55 -1.83
C THR A 373 -26.04 -5.67 -1.38
N TRP A 374 -25.66 -6.38 -0.32
CA TRP A 374 -26.42 -7.49 0.22
C TRP A 374 -26.36 -7.51 1.75
N ALA A 375 -27.32 -8.19 2.39
CA ALA A 375 -27.42 -8.33 3.84
C ALA A 375 -28.10 -9.64 4.23
N ASP A 376 -27.98 -10.03 5.50
CA ASP A 376 -28.61 -11.24 6.04
C ASP A 376 -30.09 -11.00 6.39
N SER A 377 -30.53 -9.74 6.57
CA SER A 377 -31.91 -9.36 6.80
C SER A 377 -32.37 -8.22 5.90
N LEU A 378 -33.70 -8.09 5.72
CA LEU A 378 -34.29 -7.03 4.93
C LEU A 378 -34.06 -5.64 5.55
N GLU A 379 -34.16 -5.54 6.89
CA GLU A 379 -33.95 -4.29 7.62
C GLU A 379 -32.50 -3.81 7.51
N GLU A 380 -31.54 -4.73 7.54
CA GLU A 380 -30.13 -4.41 7.33
C GLU A 380 -29.87 -3.98 5.87
N LEU A 381 -30.50 -4.65 4.90
CA LEU A 381 -30.40 -4.23 3.51
C LEU A 381 -30.90 -2.81 3.31
N ASP A 382 -32.05 -2.46 3.90
CA ASP A 382 -32.62 -1.11 3.81
C ASP A 382 -31.69 -0.06 4.40
N ARG A 383 -31.05 -0.34 5.55
CA ARG A 383 -30.05 0.55 6.15
C ARG A 383 -28.84 0.74 5.23
N ARG A 384 -28.30 -0.33 4.64
CA ARG A 384 -27.19 -0.28 3.71
C ARG A 384 -27.55 0.51 2.45
N VAL A 385 -28.71 0.26 1.86
CA VAL A 385 -29.20 1.01 0.69
C VAL A 385 -29.35 2.49 1.01
N GLN A 386 -29.91 2.83 2.16
CA GLN A 386 -30.02 4.23 2.61
C GLN A 386 -28.65 4.87 2.79
N GLN A 387 -27.70 4.18 3.39
CA GLN A 387 -26.34 4.69 3.58
C GLN A 387 -25.65 4.98 2.24
N VAL A 388 -25.69 4.03 1.30
CA VAL A 388 -25.13 4.19 -0.05
C VAL A 388 -25.80 5.35 -0.79
N THR A 389 -27.13 5.45 -0.72
CA THR A 389 -27.89 6.50 -1.40
C THR A 389 -27.57 7.88 -0.80
N SER A 390 -27.44 7.98 0.53
CA SER A 390 -27.09 9.23 1.21
C SER A 390 -25.71 9.75 0.82
N VAL A 391 -24.71 8.86 0.74
CA VAL A 391 -23.35 9.22 0.29
C VAL A 391 -23.37 9.66 -1.17
N ALA A 392 -24.08 8.94 -2.04
CA ALA A 392 -24.21 9.32 -3.44
C ALA A 392 -24.89 10.69 -3.60
N GLN A 393 -25.94 10.98 -2.83
CA GLN A 393 -26.61 12.28 -2.80
C GLN A 393 -25.69 13.41 -2.32
N GLY A 394 -24.84 13.13 -1.32
CA GLY A 394 -23.81 14.07 -0.88
C GLY A 394 -22.82 14.45 -1.98
N CYS A 395 -22.58 13.55 -2.91
CA CYS A 395 -21.78 13.78 -4.14
C CYS A 395 -22.63 14.22 -5.34
N THR A 396 -23.87 14.63 -5.15
CA THR A 396 -24.82 15.07 -6.22
C THR A 396 -25.15 13.98 -7.26
N ILE A 397 -25.04 12.70 -6.87
CA ILE A 397 -25.36 11.56 -7.73
C ILE A 397 -26.74 11.00 -7.36
N GLY A 398 -27.65 10.93 -8.34
CA GLY A 398 -28.92 10.24 -8.19
C GLY A 398 -28.75 8.74 -8.33
N LEU A 399 -28.83 8.00 -7.24
CA LEU A 399 -28.71 6.55 -7.20
C LEU A 399 -30.03 5.95 -6.69
N GLU A 400 -30.65 5.07 -7.48
CA GLU A 400 -31.97 4.50 -7.18
C GLU A 400 -32.02 2.98 -7.39
N PRO A 401 -32.75 2.22 -6.54
CA PRO A 401 -33.04 0.81 -6.80
C PRO A 401 -33.76 0.61 -8.11
N LEU A 402 -33.46 -0.47 -8.81
CA LEU A 402 -34.12 -0.83 -10.06
C LEU A 402 -35.42 -1.63 -9.80
N HIS A 403 -36.56 -0.95 -9.61
CA HIS A 403 -37.84 -1.58 -9.38
C HIS A 403 -38.25 -2.49 -10.56
N PHE A 404 -38.71 -3.70 -10.25
CA PHE A 404 -39.14 -4.75 -11.20
C PHE A 404 -38.06 -5.22 -12.18
N ARG A 405 -36.82 -4.78 -12.03
CA ARG A 405 -35.67 -5.10 -12.90
C ARG A 405 -34.46 -5.65 -12.18
N GLN A 406 -34.66 -6.07 -10.94
CA GLN A 406 -33.54 -6.63 -10.12
C GLN A 406 -32.92 -7.87 -10.77
N ARG A 407 -33.69 -8.65 -11.54
CA ARG A 407 -33.22 -9.78 -12.32
C ARG A 407 -32.18 -9.36 -13.39
N GLN A 408 -32.50 -8.37 -14.20
CA GLN A 408 -31.61 -7.81 -15.22
C GLN A 408 -30.39 -7.14 -14.55
N ALA A 409 -30.64 -6.43 -13.47
CA ALA A 409 -29.59 -5.74 -12.71
C ALA A 409 -28.56 -6.70 -12.14
N LEU A 410 -29.00 -7.77 -11.46
CA LEU A 410 -28.11 -8.79 -10.93
C LEU A 410 -27.31 -9.50 -12.05
N ASN A 411 -27.88 -9.72 -13.23
CA ASN A 411 -27.16 -10.28 -14.37
C ASN A 411 -26.11 -9.33 -14.98
N SER A 412 -26.21 -8.04 -14.70
CA SER A 412 -25.24 -7.06 -15.17
C SER A 412 -24.09 -6.81 -14.18
N VAL A 413 -24.17 -7.32 -12.94
CA VAL A 413 -23.12 -7.15 -11.94
C VAL A 413 -21.91 -8.06 -12.20
N PRO A 414 -22.05 -9.37 -12.50
CA PRO A 414 -20.91 -10.27 -12.69
C PRO A 414 -19.92 -9.79 -13.76
N PRO A 415 -18.61 -10.02 -13.60
CA PRO A 415 -17.55 -9.53 -14.49
C PRO A 415 -17.50 -10.34 -15.79
N LEU A 416 -18.54 -10.25 -16.58
CA LEU A 416 -18.70 -10.94 -17.87
C LEU A 416 -18.63 -9.99 -19.07
N GLY A 417 -18.69 -8.67 -18.85
CA GLY A 417 -18.74 -7.68 -19.92
C GLY A 417 -20.11 -7.64 -20.62
N ASP A 418 -21.18 -8.09 -19.95
CA ASP A 418 -22.55 -8.11 -20.49
C ASP A 418 -23.50 -7.27 -19.63
N ASN A 419 -24.17 -6.29 -20.26
CA ASN A 419 -25.10 -5.38 -19.58
C ASN A 419 -26.54 -5.63 -20.03
N HIS A 420 -27.41 -6.02 -19.11
CA HIS A 420 -28.85 -6.26 -19.33
C HIS A 420 -29.72 -5.05 -18.93
N VAL A 421 -29.10 -4.05 -18.26
CA VAL A 421 -29.82 -2.86 -17.79
C VAL A 421 -29.92 -1.85 -18.92
N THR A 422 -31.14 -1.34 -19.15
CA THR A 422 -31.40 -0.33 -20.19
C THR A 422 -31.19 1.11 -19.73
N VAL A 423 -30.99 1.32 -18.44
CA VAL A 423 -30.65 2.66 -17.90
C VAL A 423 -29.23 2.99 -18.26
N SER A 424 -29.06 3.95 -19.13
CA SER A 424 -27.72 4.38 -19.59
C SER A 424 -27.65 5.90 -19.74
N ARG A 425 -26.43 6.40 -19.79
CA ARG A 425 -26.08 7.80 -20.05
C ARG A 425 -24.99 7.85 -21.11
N TYR A 426 -24.91 8.96 -21.83
CA TYR A 426 -23.79 9.26 -22.69
C TYR A 426 -22.78 10.06 -21.91
N LEU A 427 -21.55 9.59 -21.82
CA LEU A 427 -20.44 10.27 -21.16
C LEU A 427 -19.27 10.42 -22.13
N THR A 428 -18.51 11.51 -21.99
CA THR A 428 -17.25 11.72 -22.72
C THR A 428 -16.09 10.95 -22.06
N THR A 429 -14.97 10.83 -22.77
CA THR A 429 -13.75 10.23 -22.23
C THR A 429 -13.37 10.83 -20.87
N GLY A 430 -13.36 12.16 -20.77
CA GLY A 430 -13.02 12.86 -19.52
C GLY A 430 -13.96 12.53 -18.39
N GLN A 431 -15.28 12.46 -18.66
CA GLN A 431 -16.28 12.14 -17.65
C GLN A 431 -16.21 10.68 -17.17
N VAL A 432 -15.87 9.73 -18.03
CA VAL A 432 -15.66 8.32 -17.67
C VAL A 432 -14.35 8.19 -16.88
N ALA A 433 -13.28 8.84 -17.32
CA ALA A 433 -11.98 8.80 -16.65
C ALA A 433 -11.98 9.47 -15.27
N MET A 434 -12.87 10.45 -15.02
CA MET A 434 -13.04 11.05 -13.70
C MET A 434 -13.61 10.07 -12.66
N GLN A 435 -14.21 8.97 -13.10
CA GLN A 435 -14.71 7.93 -12.22
C GLN A 435 -13.58 6.98 -11.81
N MET A 436 -12.64 7.53 -11.04
CA MET A 436 -11.45 6.81 -10.61
C MET A 436 -11.81 5.65 -9.69
N PRO A 437 -11.39 4.41 -10.02
CA PRO A 437 -11.64 3.24 -9.16
C PRO A 437 -10.65 3.17 -7.99
N PHE A 438 -9.80 4.18 -7.85
CA PHE A 438 -8.77 4.25 -6.84
C PHE A 438 -9.27 5.03 -5.63
N ALA A 439 -9.09 4.43 -4.47
CA ALA A 439 -9.47 5.03 -3.20
C ALA A 439 -8.22 5.20 -2.31
N SER A 440 -8.26 4.72 -1.09
CA SER A 440 -7.11 4.64 -0.21
C SER A 440 -6.38 3.31 -0.41
N GLN A 441 -5.06 3.37 -0.53
CA GLN A 441 -4.25 2.15 -0.54
C GLN A 441 -4.41 1.42 0.79
N SER A 442 -4.60 0.12 0.71
CA SER A 442 -4.51 -0.79 1.85
C SER A 442 -3.17 -1.53 1.79
N LEU A 443 -2.57 -1.77 2.93
CA LEU A 443 -1.42 -2.63 3.11
C LEU A 443 -1.86 -3.80 3.99
N ASP A 444 -2.17 -4.92 3.36
CA ASP A 444 -2.68 -6.13 4.00
C ASP A 444 -1.89 -7.34 3.49
N GLU A 445 -0.66 -7.46 3.99
CA GLU A 445 0.27 -8.52 3.60
C GLU A 445 0.16 -9.70 4.57
N ALA A 446 -0.19 -10.87 4.04
CA ALA A 446 -0.29 -12.08 4.82
C ALA A 446 1.05 -12.43 5.50
N GLY A 447 1.02 -12.63 6.81
CA GLY A 447 2.21 -12.87 7.63
C GLY A 447 2.96 -11.59 8.02
N GLY A 448 2.49 -10.42 7.61
CA GLY A 448 3.07 -9.13 7.96
C GLY A 448 2.82 -8.73 9.42
N GLY A 449 3.72 -7.92 9.97
CA GLY A 449 3.55 -7.32 11.29
C GLY A 449 2.44 -6.25 11.29
N TYR A 450 1.76 -6.09 12.40
CA TYR A 450 0.74 -5.06 12.61
C TYR A 450 1.38 -3.69 12.89
N TYR A 451 0.98 -2.67 12.12
CA TYR A 451 1.49 -1.29 12.25
C TYR A 451 0.44 -0.27 12.70
N GLY A 452 -0.82 -0.65 12.82
CA GLY A 452 -1.94 0.21 13.19
C GLY A 452 -3.15 -0.01 12.30
N GLN A 453 -4.09 0.92 12.35
CA GLN A 453 -5.25 0.97 11.47
C GLN A 453 -5.12 2.14 10.49
N SER A 454 -5.55 1.95 9.25
CA SER A 454 -5.60 3.04 8.28
C SER A 454 -6.58 4.12 8.76
N LYS A 455 -6.16 5.38 8.78
CA LYS A 455 -7.04 6.52 9.11
C LYS A 455 -8.14 6.74 8.07
N GLU A 456 -7.93 6.27 6.85
CA GLU A 456 -8.87 6.45 5.75
C GLU A 456 -9.90 5.33 5.70
N SER A 457 -9.46 4.06 5.80
CA SER A 457 -10.34 2.90 5.65
C SER A 457 -10.71 2.20 6.97
N GLY A 458 -10.02 2.49 8.07
CA GLY A 458 -10.16 1.76 9.33
C GLY A 458 -9.60 0.34 9.33
N ASN A 459 -9.09 -0.14 8.19
CA ASN A 459 -8.54 -1.48 8.04
C ASN A 459 -7.22 -1.65 8.81
N LEU A 460 -6.93 -2.86 9.27
CA LEU A 460 -5.62 -3.19 9.82
C LEU A 460 -4.54 -2.99 8.76
N VAL A 461 -3.41 -2.43 9.17
CA VAL A 461 -2.24 -2.23 8.33
C VAL A 461 -1.22 -3.29 8.69
N LEU A 462 -1.01 -4.24 7.77
CA LEU A 462 -0.10 -5.37 7.91
C LEU A 462 1.01 -5.26 6.85
N CYS A 463 2.27 -5.26 7.28
CA CYS A 463 3.42 -5.12 6.40
C CYS A 463 4.46 -6.21 6.69
N ASP A 464 4.91 -6.89 5.64
CA ASP A 464 6.01 -7.86 5.68
C ASP A 464 7.25 -7.28 5.02
N ARG A 465 8.16 -6.73 5.82
CA ARG A 465 9.39 -6.13 5.31
C ARG A 465 10.32 -7.10 4.58
N LYS A 466 10.21 -8.42 4.84
CA LYS A 466 11.01 -9.44 4.13
C LYS A 466 10.66 -9.54 2.64
N ARG A 467 9.47 -9.06 2.23
CA ARG A 467 9.04 -9.01 0.82
C ARG A 467 9.59 -7.83 0.05
N LEU A 468 10.12 -6.83 0.74
CA LEU A 468 10.65 -5.63 0.11
C LEU A 468 11.93 -5.94 -0.66
N ALA A 469 12.11 -5.29 -1.80
CA ALA A 469 13.36 -5.37 -2.55
C ALA A 469 14.52 -4.75 -1.74
N SER A 470 14.26 -3.72 -0.93
CA SER A 470 15.17 -3.18 0.07
C SER A 470 14.47 -3.10 1.44
N PRO A 471 14.63 -4.09 2.33
CA PRO A 471 13.94 -4.14 3.62
C PRO A 471 14.46 -3.13 4.65
N MET A 472 15.46 -2.32 4.28
CA MET A 472 16.01 -1.25 5.11
C MET A 472 14.99 -0.15 5.35
N GLY A 473 15.02 0.50 6.51
CA GLY A 473 14.04 1.54 6.80
C GLY A 473 14.33 2.47 7.95
N PHE A 474 13.46 3.46 8.10
CA PHE A 474 13.58 4.49 9.13
C PHE A 474 12.26 4.68 9.88
N VAL A 475 12.37 4.86 11.20
CA VAL A 475 11.26 5.28 12.07
C VAL A 475 11.62 6.64 12.66
N CYS A 476 10.87 7.67 12.27
CA CYS A 476 11.21 9.04 12.62
C CYS A 476 10.04 9.78 13.28
N GLY A 477 10.37 10.67 14.23
CA GLY A 477 9.37 11.51 14.88
C GLY A 477 9.90 12.25 16.10
N LYS A 478 9.23 13.36 16.44
CA LYS A 478 9.53 14.14 17.64
C LYS A 478 9.43 13.29 18.92
N PRO A 479 10.10 13.69 20.01
CA PRO A 479 9.85 13.13 21.33
C PRO A 479 8.35 13.15 21.69
N GLY A 480 7.84 12.04 22.22
CA GLY A 480 6.43 11.90 22.59
C GLY A 480 5.44 11.67 21.42
N SER A 481 5.92 11.50 20.19
CA SER A 481 5.06 11.20 19.00
C SER A 481 4.57 9.75 18.93
N GLY A 482 5.09 8.85 19.77
CA GLY A 482 4.79 7.42 19.75
C GLY A 482 5.85 6.55 19.05
N LYS A 483 6.98 7.14 18.64
CA LYS A 483 8.08 6.46 17.94
C LYS A 483 8.57 5.21 18.68
N SER A 484 9.03 5.33 19.93
CA SER A 484 9.56 4.19 20.73
C SER A 484 8.49 3.10 20.95
N PHE A 485 7.21 3.50 21.10
CA PHE A 485 6.09 2.57 21.20
C PHE A 485 5.95 1.73 19.92
N SER A 486 5.96 2.39 18.76
CA SER A 486 5.85 1.72 17.45
C SER A 486 7.02 0.79 17.16
N VAL A 487 8.26 1.19 17.51
CA VAL A 487 9.46 0.35 17.36
C VAL A 487 9.37 -0.89 18.25
N LYS A 488 9.00 -0.72 19.52
CA LYS A 488 8.84 -1.85 20.44
C LYS A 488 7.75 -2.82 19.98
N ARG A 489 6.65 -2.29 19.41
CA ARG A 489 5.62 -3.10 18.76
C ARG A 489 6.19 -3.86 17.57
N GLU A 490 6.97 -3.21 16.68
CA GLU A 490 7.59 -3.87 15.53
C GLU A 490 8.55 -4.97 15.96
N ILE A 491 9.39 -4.73 16.98
CA ILE A 491 10.27 -5.77 17.55
C ILE A 491 9.43 -6.96 18.05
N THR A 492 8.34 -6.71 18.78
CA THR A 492 7.43 -7.76 19.24
C THR A 492 6.82 -8.53 18.08
N ASN A 493 6.33 -7.83 17.03
CA ASN A 493 5.83 -8.47 15.81
C ASN A 493 6.87 -9.38 15.18
N THR A 494 8.11 -8.87 15.01
CA THR A 494 9.22 -9.61 14.40
C THR A 494 9.53 -10.89 15.18
N VAL A 495 9.63 -10.78 16.50
CA VAL A 495 9.93 -11.91 17.38
C VAL A 495 8.83 -12.98 17.34
N LEU A 496 7.58 -12.58 17.29
CA LEU A 496 6.43 -13.49 17.26
C LEU A 496 6.18 -14.09 15.88
N ALA A 497 6.32 -13.30 14.81
CA ALA A 497 6.06 -13.74 13.44
C ALA A 497 7.19 -14.57 12.83
N HIS A 498 8.44 -14.33 13.26
CA HIS A 498 9.63 -14.93 12.69
C HIS A 498 10.51 -15.59 13.77
N PRO A 499 10.10 -16.75 14.32
CA PRO A 499 10.80 -17.39 15.43
C PRO A 499 12.24 -17.81 15.11
N GLU A 500 12.60 -17.93 13.83
CA GLU A 500 13.95 -18.29 13.38
C GLU A 500 14.89 -17.07 13.22
N ASP A 501 14.34 -15.86 13.20
CA ASP A 501 15.13 -14.65 12.95
C ASP A 501 15.80 -14.13 14.24
N GLU A 502 16.90 -13.43 14.07
CA GLU A 502 17.65 -12.79 15.16
C GLU A 502 17.28 -11.30 15.24
N VAL A 503 17.27 -10.76 16.45
CA VAL A 503 17.03 -9.33 16.71
C VAL A 503 18.17 -8.75 17.53
N VAL A 504 18.78 -7.69 17.03
CA VAL A 504 19.82 -6.91 17.75
C VAL A 504 19.35 -5.47 17.86
N ILE A 505 19.44 -4.93 19.07
CA ILE A 505 19.00 -3.56 19.39
C ILE A 505 20.18 -2.77 19.92
N PHE A 506 20.43 -1.59 19.37
CA PHE A 506 21.36 -0.60 19.94
C PHE A 506 20.54 0.41 20.73
N ASP A 507 20.74 0.42 22.04
CA ASP A 507 19.92 1.14 23.01
C ASP A 507 20.75 2.20 23.76
N PRO A 508 20.93 3.39 23.17
CA PRO A 508 21.68 4.45 23.83
C PRO A 508 20.92 5.12 24.99
N ALA A 509 19.62 4.88 25.11
CA ALA A 509 18.75 5.47 26.14
C ALA A 509 18.35 4.53 27.27
N GLY A 510 18.58 3.22 27.13
CA GLY A 510 18.20 2.20 28.11
C GLY A 510 16.69 1.90 28.14
N GLU A 511 16.00 2.06 26.99
CA GLU A 511 14.54 1.94 26.93
C GLU A 511 14.03 0.53 26.62
N TYR A 512 14.88 -0.37 26.06
CA TYR A 512 14.44 -1.66 25.51
C TYR A 512 14.63 -2.85 26.47
N GLY A 513 15.38 -2.69 27.55
CA GLY A 513 15.79 -3.78 28.46
C GLY A 513 14.61 -4.60 29.00
N ASN A 514 13.51 -3.95 29.42
CA ASN A 514 12.32 -4.62 29.94
C ASN A 514 11.60 -5.45 28.85
N LEU A 515 11.51 -4.90 27.60
CA LEU A 515 10.92 -5.61 26.47
C LEU A 515 11.71 -6.87 26.13
N VAL A 516 13.03 -6.72 26.03
CA VAL A 516 13.95 -7.82 25.68
C VAL A 516 13.91 -8.92 26.72
N GLY A 517 13.89 -8.56 28.02
CA GLY A 517 13.72 -9.54 29.11
C GLY A 517 12.38 -10.30 29.02
N ALA A 518 11.28 -9.59 28.71
CA ALA A 518 9.95 -10.22 28.54
C ALA A 518 9.87 -11.15 27.31
N LEU A 519 10.66 -10.88 26.28
CA LEU A 519 10.78 -11.71 25.08
C LEU A 519 11.80 -12.84 25.20
N GLY A 520 12.43 -13.02 26.39
CA GLY A 520 13.44 -14.04 26.64
C GLY A 520 14.82 -13.75 26.06
N GLY A 521 15.12 -12.50 25.76
CA GLY A 521 16.39 -12.05 25.23
C GLY A 521 17.42 -11.70 26.28
N ALA A 522 18.63 -11.32 25.82
CA ALA A 522 19.75 -10.92 26.66
C ALA A 522 19.97 -9.40 26.63
N ASN A 523 20.24 -8.81 27.78
CA ASN A 523 20.68 -7.42 27.91
C ASN A 523 22.18 -7.39 28.16
N VAL A 524 22.92 -6.70 27.30
CA VAL A 524 24.35 -6.46 27.41
C VAL A 524 24.56 -5.00 27.75
N GLU A 525 24.90 -4.70 29.00
CA GLU A 525 25.15 -3.35 29.47
C GLU A 525 26.62 -2.95 29.19
N LEU A 526 26.78 -1.81 28.53
CA LEU A 526 28.07 -1.17 28.31
C LEU A 526 28.18 0.09 29.16
N ALA A 527 28.92 -0.02 30.25
CA ALA A 527 29.17 1.08 31.19
C ALA A 527 30.57 0.98 31.76
N PRO A 528 31.15 2.06 32.29
CA PRO A 528 32.44 1.97 33.03
C PRO A 528 32.36 0.94 34.16
N GLY A 529 33.28 -0.06 34.10
CA GLY A 529 33.32 -1.14 35.10
C GLY A 529 32.41 -2.34 34.83
N CYS A 530 31.74 -2.39 33.64
CA CYS A 530 30.97 -3.57 33.25
C CYS A 530 31.87 -4.80 33.03
N SER A 531 31.27 -5.99 33.12
CA SER A 531 31.95 -7.26 32.82
C SER A 531 31.97 -7.61 31.33
N ALA A 532 31.16 -6.93 30.53
CA ALA A 532 31.10 -7.12 29.09
C ALA A 532 32.36 -6.57 28.42
N VAL A 533 32.98 -7.34 27.55
CA VAL A 533 34.14 -6.94 26.75
C VAL A 533 33.78 -7.04 25.28
N LEU A 534 33.99 -5.95 24.57
CA LEU A 534 33.75 -5.84 23.14
C LEU A 534 35.04 -5.44 22.42
N ASN A 535 35.57 -6.34 21.62
CA ASN A 535 36.78 -6.10 20.85
C ASN A 535 36.47 -5.53 19.45
N PRO A 536 36.82 -4.27 19.16
CA PRO A 536 36.62 -3.70 17.81
C PRO A 536 37.42 -4.41 16.71
N LEU A 537 38.47 -5.12 17.07
CA LEU A 537 39.34 -5.87 16.17
C LEU A 537 38.97 -7.34 16.06
N ASP A 538 37.83 -7.74 16.60
CA ASP A 538 37.35 -9.12 16.53
C ASP A 538 36.95 -9.51 15.10
N THR A 539 37.09 -10.79 14.72
CA THR A 539 36.72 -11.37 13.44
C THR A 539 35.82 -12.59 13.64
N ALA A 540 35.01 -12.93 12.67
CA ALA A 540 34.10 -14.09 12.75
C ALA A 540 34.88 -15.43 12.90
N ASP A 541 36.04 -15.56 12.28
CA ASP A 541 36.92 -16.74 12.36
C ASP A 541 38.37 -16.32 12.45
N VAL A 542 39.10 -17.08 13.25
CA VAL A 542 40.57 -16.95 13.35
C VAL A 542 41.26 -17.18 11.99
N ALA A 543 40.70 -18.01 11.13
CA ALA A 543 41.16 -18.22 9.75
C ALA A 543 40.99 -16.99 8.83
N ASP A 544 40.08 -16.08 9.15
CA ASP A 544 39.83 -14.85 8.37
C ASP A 544 40.97 -13.84 8.38
N ARG A 545 41.96 -14.02 9.24
CA ARG A 545 43.18 -13.16 9.40
C ARG A 545 44.01 -13.04 8.13
N ALA A 546 44.04 -14.06 7.29
CA ALA A 546 44.82 -14.14 6.07
C ALA A 546 44.12 -13.57 4.85
N ASP A 547 42.80 -13.26 4.98
CA ASP A 547 41.99 -12.72 3.88
C ASP A 547 42.20 -11.20 3.79
N ALA A 548 42.85 -10.77 2.73
CA ALA A 548 43.16 -9.35 2.50
C ALA A 548 41.86 -8.49 2.39
N ALA A 549 40.77 -9.05 1.88
CA ALA A 549 39.49 -8.33 1.77
C ALA A 549 38.86 -8.11 3.16
N LYS A 550 38.90 -9.12 4.04
CA LYS A 550 38.40 -9.03 5.41
C LYS A 550 39.24 -8.06 6.25
N LEU A 551 40.58 -8.07 6.06
CA LEU A 551 41.48 -7.10 6.71
C LEU A 551 41.22 -5.66 6.25
N ALA A 552 40.85 -5.45 4.98
CA ALA A 552 40.50 -4.12 4.49
C ALA A 552 39.20 -3.61 5.18
N TYR A 553 38.18 -4.44 5.32
CA TYR A 553 36.98 -4.05 6.09
C TYR A 553 37.28 -3.74 7.56
N LYS A 554 38.18 -4.48 8.19
CA LYS A 554 38.61 -4.17 9.56
C LYS A 554 39.32 -2.84 9.65
N THR A 555 40.19 -2.55 8.70
CA THR A 555 40.87 -1.26 8.60
C THR A 555 39.82 -0.13 8.47
N ASP A 556 38.79 -0.29 7.63
CA ASP A 556 37.71 0.69 7.49
C ASP A 556 36.96 0.91 8.82
N ALA A 557 36.69 -0.16 9.58
CA ALA A 557 36.04 -0.06 10.90
C ALA A 557 36.93 0.72 11.91
N VAL A 558 38.24 0.43 11.95
CA VAL A 558 39.18 1.16 12.83
C VAL A 558 39.35 2.60 12.38
N LEU A 559 39.31 2.89 11.09
CA LEU A 559 39.29 4.24 10.55
C LEU A 559 38.03 5.01 10.99
N ALA A 560 36.87 4.36 10.96
CA ALA A 560 35.62 4.95 11.45
C ALA A 560 35.71 5.23 12.97
N LEU A 561 36.20 4.30 13.76
CA LEU A 561 36.46 4.49 15.20
C LEU A 561 37.41 5.66 15.45
N SER A 562 38.55 5.71 14.73
CA SER A 562 39.54 6.77 14.84
C SER A 562 38.94 8.12 14.45
N SER A 563 38.10 8.16 13.41
CA SER A 563 37.42 9.40 13.02
C SER A 563 36.49 9.89 14.13
N ALA A 564 35.75 9.00 14.79
CA ALA A 564 34.88 9.35 15.91
C ALA A 564 35.65 9.90 17.12
N LEU A 565 36.92 9.46 17.29
CA LEU A 565 37.76 9.92 18.39
C LEU A 565 38.52 11.22 18.09
N MET A 566 38.89 11.45 16.83
CA MET A 566 39.85 12.48 16.44
C MET A 566 39.26 13.68 15.73
N ALA A 567 38.05 13.55 15.18
CA ALA A 567 37.42 14.62 14.43
C ALA A 567 36.96 15.77 15.35
N GLU A 568 37.85 16.73 15.54
CA GLU A 568 37.53 18.07 16.06
C GLU A 568 37.04 18.92 14.87
N GLY A 569 35.77 18.76 14.48
CA GLY A 569 35.19 19.48 13.37
C GLY A 569 34.67 18.56 12.25
N ARG A 570 34.20 19.17 11.16
CA ARG A 570 33.54 18.47 10.03
C ARG A 570 34.49 17.84 9.01
N GLU A 571 35.79 17.95 9.19
CA GLU A 571 36.79 17.37 8.30
C GLU A 571 37.10 15.94 8.71
N GLY A 572 37.13 15.01 7.74
CA GLY A 572 37.53 13.63 7.98
C GLY A 572 38.98 13.48 8.40
N LEU A 573 39.41 12.23 8.72
CA LEU A 573 40.81 11.94 9.05
C LEU A 573 41.74 12.33 7.89
N PRO A 574 42.88 13.01 8.20
CA PRO A 574 43.92 13.27 7.22
C PRO A 574 44.45 11.98 6.57
N GLU A 575 44.79 12.03 5.31
CA GLU A 575 45.23 10.84 4.56
C GLU A 575 46.49 10.19 5.18
N ARG A 576 47.38 11.03 5.77
CA ARG A 576 48.53 10.55 6.51
C ARG A 576 48.14 9.68 7.71
N ASP A 577 47.15 10.15 8.50
CA ASP A 577 46.70 9.43 9.68
C ASP A 577 45.96 8.13 9.26
N ARG A 578 45.20 8.17 8.18
CA ARG A 578 44.60 6.95 7.58
C ARG A 578 45.64 5.91 7.23
N SER A 579 46.77 6.33 6.62
CA SER A 579 47.87 5.44 6.24
C SER A 579 48.56 4.83 7.45
N ILE A 580 48.78 5.63 8.52
CA ILE A 580 49.40 5.16 9.78
C ILE A 580 48.45 4.11 10.43
N ILE A 581 47.18 4.43 10.56
CA ILE A 581 46.18 3.54 11.17
C ILE A 581 46.13 2.22 10.38
N ALA A 582 45.98 2.27 9.05
CA ALA A 582 45.92 1.09 8.21
C ALA A 582 47.15 0.18 8.36
N ARG A 583 48.34 0.75 8.38
CA ARG A 583 49.58 0.03 8.62
C ARG A 583 49.59 -0.63 10.00
N CYS A 584 49.23 0.09 11.06
CA CYS A 584 49.25 -0.43 12.43
C CYS A 584 48.21 -1.52 12.66
N VAL A 585 47.03 -1.43 12.03
CA VAL A 585 46.04 -2.52 12.03
C VAL A 585 46.65 -3.78 11.41
N GLY A 586 47.26 -3.67 10.22
CA GLY A 586 47.89 -4.81 9.56
C GLY A 586 49.07 -5.40 10.39
N GLU A 587 49.81 -4.58 11.11
CA GLU A 587 50.88 -5.02 12.02
C GLU A 587 50.32 -5.76 13.23
N ALA A 588 49.30 -5.23 13.89
CA ALA A 588 48.65 -5.87 15.03
C ALA A 588 48.13 -7.27 14.66
N TYR A 589 47.47 -7.42 13.51
CA TYR A 589 47.01 -8.73 13.05
C TYR A 589 48.16 -9.70 12.74
N ARG A 590 49.25 -9.23 12.11
CA ARG A 590 50.44 -10.07 11.82
C ARG A 590 51.16 -10.55 13.07
N GLU A 591 51.34 -9.66 14.05
CA GLU A 591 52.04 -10.03 15.30
C GLU A 591 51.19 -11.02 16.12
N CYS A 592 49.89 -10.74 16.34
CA CYS A 592 49.00 -11.61 17.11
C CYS A 592 48.76 -12.95 16.42
N ALA A 593 48.91 -13.03 15.10
CA ALA A 593 48.79 -14.29 14.35
C ALA A 593 49.89 -15.29 14.75
N LYS A 594 51.07 -14.82 15.16
CA LYS A 594 52.18 -15.65 15.64
C LYS A 594 51.78 -16.43 16.91
N ASP A 595 51.01 -15.80 17.77
CA ASP A 595 50.53 -16.36 19.03
C ASP A 595 49.17 -17.10 18.92
N GLY A 596 48.61 -17.14 17.72
CA GLY A 596 47.31 -17.80 17.48
C GLY A 596 46.11 -17.07 18.08
N ARG A 597 46.21 -15.78 18.44
CA ARG A 597 45.15 -14.95 19.03
C ARG A 597 44.73 -13.81 18.11
N LEU A 598 43.56 -13.23 18.37
CA LEU A 598 43.10 -12.02 17.73
C LEU A 598 43.75 -10.77 18.39
N PRO A 599 44.03 -9.70 17.62
CA PRO A 599 44.53 -8.46 18.20
C PRO A 599 43.45 -7.78 19.05
N THR A 600 43.88 -7.02 20.03
CA THR A 600 43.10 -6.15 20.90
C THR A 600 43.45 -4.68 20.60
N LEU A 601 42.68 -3.74 21.15
CA LEU A 601 43.09 -2.32 21.11
C LEU A 601 44.44 -2.06 21.73
N GLY A 602 44.87 -2.84 22.72
CA GLY A 602 46.21 -2.79 23.30
C GLY A 602 47.31 -3.14 22.31
N ASP A 603 47.10 -4.14 21.48
CA ASP A 603 48.03 -4.55 20.42
C ASP A 603 48.12 -3.47 19.32
N PHE A 604 46.96 -2.89 18.92
CA PHE A 604 46.95 -1.76 17.99
C PHE A 604 47.62 -0.51 18.56
N HIS A 605 47.38 -0.20 19.82
CA HIS A 605 48.04 0.92 20.52
C HIS A 605 49.59 0.70 20.62
N ALA A 606 50.03 -0.52 20.90
CA ALA A 606 51.46 -0.84 20.91
C ALA A 606 52.10 -0.69 19.51
N ALA A 607 51.39 -1.10 18.46
CA ALA A 607 51.80 -0.90 17.08
C ALA A 607 51.93 0.59 16.71
N LEU A 608 51.03 1.45 17.20
CA LEU A 608 51.11 2.92 17.02
C LEU A 608 52.34 3.53 17.73
N LEU A 609 52.60 3.12 18.98
CA LEU A 609 53.73 3.60 19.73
C LEU A 609 55.08 3.15 19.13
N ALA A 610 55.12 2.08 18.36
CA ALA A 610 56.30 1.59 17.67
C ALA A 610 56.62 2.34 16.36
N GLN A 611 55.71 3.19 15.88
CA GLN A 611 55.94 3.97 14.64
C GLN A 611 56.86 5.16 14.88
N PRO A 612 57.68 5.52 13.90
CA PRO A 612 58.60 6.65 14.01
C PRO A 612 57.91 8.02 13.87
N GLU A 613 56.68 8.07 13.30
CA GLU A 613 56.02 9.33 13.05
C GLU A 613 55.38 9.91 14.32
N PRO A 614 55.57 11.21 14.62
CA PRO A 614 55.01 11.85 15.84
C PRO A 614 53.51 11.81 15.88
N GLU A 615 52.83 11.78 14.71
CA GLU A 615 51.38 11.69 14.59
C GLU A 615 50.84 10.34 15.09
N ALA A 616 51.63 9.28 14.96
CA ALA A 616 51.26 7.96 15.51
C ALA A 616 51.22 8.01 17.05
N ALA A 617 52.09 8.76 17.69
CA ALA A 617 52.05 8.98 19.14
C ALA A 617 50.85 9.80 19.58
N ASP A 618 50.43 10.81 18.80
CA ASP A 618 49.20 11.57 19.04
C ASP A 618 47.95 10.67 18.92
N ILE A 619 47.91 9.83 17.90
CA ILE A 619 46.82 8.84 17.74
C ILE A 619 46.81 7.89 18.94
N ALA A 620 47.96 7.35 19.33
CA ALA A 620 48.09 6.44 20.47
C ALA A 620 47.57 7.09 21.76
N LEU A 621 47.94 8.36 22.04
CA LEU A 621 47.46 9.09 23.19
C LEU A 621 45.94 9.18 23.27
N ARG A 622 45.25 9.35 22.13
CA ARG A 622 43.78 9.41 22.08
C ARG A 622 43.13 8.05 22.40
N TYR A 623 43.82 6.95 22.08
CA TYR A 623 43.37 5.60 22.40
C TYR A 623 43.72 5.15 23.85
N GLU A 624 44.55 5.85 24.56
CA GLU A 624 45.06 5.40 25.87
C GLU A 624 43.97 5.13 26.89
N ARG A 625 42.91 5.97 26.94
CA ARG A 625 41.78 5.78 27.86
C ARG A 625 40.92 4.55 27.55
N TYR A 626 40.99 4.00 26.32
CA TYR A 626 40.33 2.76 25.91
C TYR A 626 41.19 1.54 26.15
N VAL A 627 42.47 1.72 26.32
CA VAL A 627 43.44 0.65 26.55
C VAL A 627 43.73 0.45 28.04
N LYS A 628 43.91 1.55 28.77
CA LYS A 628 44.31 1.54 30.19
C LYS A 628 43.36 2.31 31.13
N GLY A 629 42.39 3.01 30.61
CA GLY A 629 41.50 3.87 31.37
C GLY A 629 40.15 3.24 31.70
N ALA A 630 39.17 4.09 32.03
CA ALA A 630 37.80 3.70 32.44
C ALA A 630 37.04 2.92 31.39
N PHE A 631 37.51 2.92 30.14
CA PHE A 631 36.84 2.27 28.98
C PHE A 631 37.65 1.07 28.47
N SER A 632 38.49 0.46 29.33
CA SER A 632 39.30 -0.72 28.99
C SER A 632 38.48 -1.98 28.65
N PHE A 633 37.17 -1.96 28.83
CA PHE A 633 36.29 -3.02 28.39
C PHE A 633 36.22 -3.14 26.85
N PHE A 634 36.75 -2.20 26.09
CA PHE A 634 37.02 -2.37 24.66
C PHE A 634 38.38 -3.01 24.36
N ASN A 635 39.23 -3.22 25.37
CA ASN A 635 40.58 -3.76 25.24
C ASN A 635 40.69 -5.17 25.86
N GLY A 636 40.17 -6.15 25.14
CA GLY A 636 40.21 -7.55 25.54
C GLY A 636 39.63 -8.44 24.46
N GLN A 637 39.66 -9.75 24.63
CA GLN A 637 38.92 -10.67 23.75
C GLN A 637 37.46 -10.56 24.08
N SER A 638 36.57 -10.46 23.05
CA SER A 638 35.14 -10.35 23.26
C SER A 638 34.61 -11.55 24.07
N ASN A 639 33.87 -11.23 25.13
CA ASN A 639 33.14 -12.20 25.95
C ASN A 639 31.64 -12.10 25.82
N VAL A 640 31.17 -11.19 24.98
CA VAL A 640 29.78 -11.03 24.62
C VAL A 640 29.52 -11.83 23.34
N ALA A 641 28.79 -12.92 23.50
CA ALA A 641 28.33 -13.69 22.37
C ALA A 641 26.92 -13.19 21.97
N LEU A 642 26.74 -12.88 20.67
CA LEU A 642 25.40 -12.63 20.12
C LEU A 642 24.66 -13.97 19.91
N ASP A 643 24.88 -14.96 20.76
CA ASP A 643 24.29 -16.30 20.63
C ASP A 643 22.80 -16.34 21.03
N ASN A 644 22.36 -15.33 21.76
CA ASN A 644 20.96 -15.17 22.06
C ASN A 644 20.22 -14.63 20.81
N ARG A 645 19.07 -15.19 20.54
CA ARG A 645 18.20 -14.78 19.43
C ARG A 645 17.82 -13.29 19.49
N ILE A 646 17.66 -12.76 20.70
CA ILE A 646 17.32 -11.35 20.92
C ILE A 646 18.37 -10.76 21.83
N THR A 647 19.10 -9.75 21.36
CA THR A 647 20.17 -9.11 22.12
C THR A 647 19.97 -7.59 22.12
N ASN A 648 19.86 -7.01 23.30
CA ASN A 648 19.90 -5.57 23.52
C ASN A 648 21.30 -5.15 23.97
N ILE A 649 21.91 -4.21 23.28
CA ILE A 649 23.19 -3.60 23.65
C ILE A 649 22.88 -2.24 24.26
N ASP A 650 22.79 -2.21 25.58
CA ASP A 650 22.48 -1.03 26.37
C ASP A 650 23.72 -0.16 26.55
N MET A 651 23.64 1.06 26.05
CA MET A 651 24.75 2.05 26.05
C MET A 651 24.40 3.28 26.88
N HIS A 652 23.33 3.26 27.71
CA HIS A 652 22.90 4.45 28.46
C HIS A 652 23.95 4.93 29.44
N GLY A 653 24.75 3.99 30.00
CA GLY A 653 25.89 4.30 30.88
C GLY A 653 27.09 4.98 30.22
N LEU A 654 27.08 5.07 28.86
CA LEU A 654 28.14 5.72 28.10
C LEU A 654 27.83 7.20 27.86
N GLY A 655 28.84 8.07 28.06
CA GLY A 655 28.73 9.47 27.65
C GLY A 655 28.57 9.61 26.11
N GLN A 656 28.07 10.74 25.67
CA GLN A 656 27.66 10.93 24.26
C GLN A 656 28.76 10.58 23.23
N ASN A 657 30.01 11.03 23.44
CA ASN A 657 31.13 10.72 22.55
C ASN A 657 31.49 9.22 22.56
N MET A 658 31.19 8.51 23.66
CA MET A 658 31.52 7.10 23.82
C MET A 658 30.43 6.21 23.17
N ARG A 659 29.19 6.68 23.11
CA ARG A 659 28.10 5.95 22.46
C ARG A 659 28.41 5.70 20.99
N VAL A 660 28.95 6.67 20.28
CA VAL A 660 29.34 6.52 18.86
C VAL A 660 30.40 5.43 18.72
N PHE A 661 31.42 5.42 19.61
CA PHE A 661 32.45 4.37 19.62
C PHE A 661 31.83 2.99 19.90
N GLY A 662 30.98 2.92 20.90
CA GLY A 662 30.24 1.69 21.24
C GLY A 662 29.34 1.18 20.08
N MET A 663 28.62 2.08 19.42
CA MET A 663 27.78 1.75 18.27
C MET A 663 28.61 1.20 17.09
N ILE A 664 29.74 1.81 16.76
CA ILE A 664 30.59 1.32 15.66
C ILE A 664 31.15 -0.06 16.01
N THR A 665 31.58 -0.26 17.27
CA THR A 665 32.08 -1.57 17.74
C THR A 665 31.00 -2.63 17.67
N ALA A 666 29.76 -2.31 18.09
CA ALA A 666 28.62 -3.20 18.02
C ALA A 666 28.20 -3.49 16.56
N LEU A 667 28.26 -2.47 15.67
CA LEU A 667 28.02 -2.65 14.23
C LEU A 667 29.02 -3.65 13.62
N GLU A 668 30.29 -3.58 14.04
CA GLU A 668 31.30 -4.50 13.57
C GLU A 668 31.05 -5.94 14.03
N MET A 669 30.56 -6.14 15.26
CA MET A 669 30.15 -7.45 15.74
C MET A 669 28.98 -8.03 14.94
N VAL A 670 27.94 -7.21 14.68
CA VAL A 670 26.79 -7.61 13.86
C VAL A 670 27.26 -7.96 12.44
N ARG A 671 28.10 -7.11 11.84
CA ARG A 671 28.67 -7.36 10.51
C ARG A 671 29.40 -8.69 10.44
N ASN A 672 30.28 -8.97 11.38
CA ASN A 672 31.03 -10.23 11.45
C ASN A 672 30.13 -11.44 11.57
N ARG A 673 29.01 -11.32 12.30
CA ARG A 673 28.04 -12.39 12.48
C ARG A 673 27.20 -12.63 11.21
N VAL A 674 26.80 -11.56 10.52
CA VAL A 674 25.85 -11.62 9.40
C VAL A 674 26.57 -11.89 8.08
N MET A 675 27.69 -11.22 7.82
CA MET A 675 28.41 -11.30 6.53
C MET A 675 29.27 -12.57 6.42
N VAL A 676 28.63 -13.74 6.54
CA VAL A 676 29.27 -15.05 6.33
C VAL A 676 28.88 -15.63 4.96
N THR A 677 29.76 -16.47 4.41
CA THR A 677 29.52 -17.14 3.12
C THR A 677 29.57 -18.66 3.30
N PRO A 678 28.52 -19.43 2.94
CA PRO A 678 27.25 -18.95 2.37
C PRO A 678 26.41 -18.14 3.37
N PRO A 679 25.48 -17.26 2.88
CA PRO A 679 24.57 -16.53 3.75
C PRO A 679 23.71 -17.49 4.58
N ARG A 680 23.35 -17.06 5.80
CA ARG A 680 22.44 -17.81 6.68
C ARG A 680 21.03 -17.83 6.12
N PRO A 681 20.20 -18.84 6.42
CA PRO A 681 18.83 -18.93 5.96
C PRO A 681 17.89 -17.96 6.70
N ASN A 682 18.24 -17.57 7.93
CA ASN A 682 17.49 -16.65 8.77
C ASN A 682 17.94 -15.19 8.58
N TYR A 683 17.06 -14.25 8.91
CA TYR A 683 17.36 -12.83 8.88
C TYR A 683 17.84 -12.33 10.23
N THR A 684 18.64 -11.25 10.20
CA THR A 684 19.03 -10.50 11.39
C THR A 684 18.43 -9.10 11.31
N TRP A 685 17.56 -8.76 12.26
CA TRP A 685 16.93 -7.46 12.39
C TRP A 685 17.76 -6.58 13.33
N LEU A 686 18.27 -5.47 12.80
CA LEU A 686 19.08 -4.52 13.52
C LEU A 686 18.33 -3.21 13.73
N TYR A 687 18.00 -2.90 14.96
CA TYR A 687 17.38 -1.64 15.37
C TYR A 687 18.42 -0.72 15.99
N ILE A 688 18.58 0.48 15.43
CA ILE A 688 19.58 1.45 15.90
C ILE A 688 18.85 2.69 16.37
N ASP A 689 18.70 2.86 17.68
CA ASP A 689 18.10 4.08 18.23
C ASP A 689 19.13 5.22 18.22
N GLU A 690 18.63 6.44 18.13
CA GLU A 690 19.43 7.67 17.96
C GLU A 690 20.47 7.57 16.81
N VAL A 691 20.07 6.94 15.68
CA VAL A 691 20.95 6.70 14.52
C VAL A 691 21.61 7.98 14.00
N GLN A 692 20.98 9.15 14.21
CA GLN A 692 21.54 10.45 13.83
C GLN A 692 22.92 10.73 14.46
N SER A 693 23.24 10.11 15.57
CA SER A 693 24.55 10.27 16.21
C SER A 693 25.70 9.70 15.35
N LEU A 694 25.43 8.69 14.52
CA LEU A 694 26.40 8.11 13.58
C LEU A 694 26.68 9.06 12.40
N PHE A 695 25.73 9.95 12.06
CA PHE A 695 25.85 10.83 10.90
C PHE A 695 26.68 12.10 11.19
N ALA A 696 27.13 12.29 12.41
CA ALA A 696 27.98 13.42 12.79
C ALA A 696 29.41 13.35 12.18
N HIS A 697 29.86 12.15 11.80
CA HIS A 697 31.23 11.91 11.35
C HIS A 697 31.25 11.29 9.94
N PRO A 698 31.82 11.94 8.90
CA PRO A 698 31.77 11.48 7.50
C PRO A 698 32.25 10.04 7.29
N THR A 699 33.40 9.67 7.87
CA THR A 699 33.95 8.30 7.74
C THR A 699 33.07 7.24 8.39
N VAL A 700 32.38 7.59 9.49
CA VAL A 700 31.40 6.69 10.14
C VAL A 700 30.18 6.48 9.25
N VAL A 701 29.70 7.56 8.64
CA VAL A 701 28.55 7.50 7.70
C VAL A 701 28.89 6.64 6.49
N GLU A 702 30.08 6.81 5.90
CA GLU A 702 30.53 6.01 4.76
C GLU A 702 30.60 4.51 5.11
N TYR A 703 31.17 4.17 6.26
CA TYR A 703 31.22 2.81 6.78
C TYR A 703 29.81 2.22 6.98
N PHE A 704 28.92 2.97 7.63
CA PHE A 704 27.55 2.54 7.90
C PHE A 704 26.71 2.43 6.62
N ALA A 705 26.83 3.37 5.68
CA ALA A 705 26.16 3.33 4.40
C ALA A 705 26.56 2.10 3.56
N ARG A 706 27.83 1.66 3.66
CA ARG A 706 28.27 0.41 3.04
C ARG A 706 27.57 -0.79 3.65
N LEU A 707 27.51 -0.91 4.98
CA LEU A 707 26.80 -1.97 5.67
C LEU A 707 25.30 -1.99 5.30
N TRP A 708 24.66 -0.82 5.20
CA TRP A 708 23.27 -0.66 4.80
C TRP A 708 23.01 -1.22 3.39
N ARG A 709 23.89 -0.94 2.43
CA ARG A 709 23.75 -1.43 1.06
C ARG A 709 24.07 -2.91 0.90
N GLU A 710 25.11 -3.39 1.54
CA GLU A 710 25.64 -4.75 1.36
C GLU A 710 24.89 -5.77 2.23
N GLY A 711 24.49 -5.39 3.43
CA GLY A 711 23.89 -6.28 4.44
C GLY A 711 22.63 -7.01 3.97
N ARG A 712 21.85 -6.38 3.08
CA ARG A 712 20.69 -7.01 2.46
C ARG A 712 20.99 -8.36 1.82
N LYS A 713 22.14 -8.51 1.16
CA LYS A 713 22.55 -9.74 0.48
C LYS A 713 22.79 -10.90 1.46
N PHE A 714 22.98 -10.59 2.74
CA PHE A 714 23.26 -11.52 3.81
C PHE A 714 22.09 -11.65 4.80
N GLY A 715 20.90 -11.16 4.43
CA GLY A 715 19.72 -11.24 5.28
C GLY A 715 19.67 -10.23 6.44
N LEU A 716 20.42 -9.12 6.37
CA LEU A 716 20.34 -8.05 7.34
C LEU A 716 19.19 -7.08 7.00
N ILE A 717 18.38 -6.77 7.99
CA ILE A 717 17.30 -5.77 7.93
C ILE A 717 17.61 -4.69 8.96
N CYS A 718 18.03 -3.50 8.51
CA CYS A 718 18.32 -2.39 9.39
C CYS A 718 17.15 -1.43 9.53
N THR A 719 16.91 -0.96 10.75
CA THR A 719 15.96 0.12 11.07
C THR A 719 16.69 1.23 11.82
N GLY A 720 16.83 2.38 11.17
CA GLY A 720 17.34 3.60 11.81
C GLY A 720 16.21 4.35 12.51
N ILE A 721 16.38 4.67 13.78
CA ILE A 721 15.39 5.38 14.59
C ILE A 721 15.95 6.76 14.90
N SER A 722 15.20 7.83 14.54
CA SER A 722 15.70 9.21 14.67
C SER A 722 14.63 10.17 15.18
N GLN A 723 15.09 11.16 15.96
CA GLN A 723 14.26 12.28 16.44
C GLN A 723 14.56 13.59 15.71
N ASN A 724 15.68 13.67 14.99
CA ASN A 724 16.15 14.85 14.29
C ASN A 724 16.59 14.49 12.87
N THR A 725 15.66 14.57 11.95
CA THR A 725 15.81 14.08 10.58
C THR A 725 16.51 15.10 9.68
N SER A 726 16.23 16.39 9.84
CA SER A 726 16.81 17.45 9.00
C SER A 726 18.35 17.46 9.11
N HIS A 727 18.87 17.23 10.31
CA HIS A 727 20.30 17.11 10.55
C HIS A 727 20.91 15.85 9.88
N MET A 728 20.20 14.73 9.92
CA MET A 728 20.59 13.50 9.23
C MET A 728 20.61 13.69 7.71
N LEU A 729 19.55 14.25 7.15
CA LEU A 729 19.39 14.47 5.71
C LEU A 729 20.28 15.59 5.14
N ALA A 730 20.97 16.34 5.97
CA ALA A 730 22.00 17.28 5.52
C ALA A 730 23.25 16.56 4.94
N ASN A 731 23.47 15.29 5.33
CA ASN A 731 24.58 14.46 4.84
C ASN A 731 24.17 13.73 3.55
N ALA A 732 25.07 13.71 2.53
CA ALA A 732 24.78 13.10 1.22
C ALA A 732 24.63 11.58 1.31
N GLU A 733 25.51 10.90 2.04
CA GLU A 733 25.49 9.44 2.21
C GLU A 733 24.26 8.99 2.98
N ALA A 734 23.80 9.77 3.95
CA ALA A 734 22.56 9.51 4.68
C ALA A 734 21.33 9.66 3.75
N ARG A 735 21.35 10.62 2.84
CA ARG A 735 20.32 10.73 1.79
C ARG A 735 20.29 9.49 0.90
N ASP A 736 21.46 9.01 0.48
CA ASP A 736 21.58 7.79 -0.32
C ASP A 736 21.05 6.56 0.43
N MET A 737 21.27 6.46 1.73
CA MET A 737 20.69 5.40 2.56
C MET A 737 19.16 5.47 2.56
N VAL A 738 18.59 6.66 2.70
CA VAL A 738 17.12 6.88 2.62
C VAL A 738 16.60 6.50 1.24
N LEU A 739 17.24 6.92 0.15
CA LEU A 739 16.84 6.59 -1.23
C LEU A 739 16.93 5.07 -1.53
N ASN A 740 17.82 4.36 -0.84
CA ASN A 740 17.98 2.91 -0.94
C ASN A 740 17.10 2.14 0.07
N SER A 741 16.17 2.79 0.75
CA SER A 741 15.24 2.20 1.71
C SER A 741 13.83 2.21 1.16
N GLU A 742 13.06 1.18 1.48
CA GLU A 742 11.65 1.06 1.03
C GLU A 742 10.66 1.11 2.19
N PHE A 743 11.13 1.16 3.44
CA PHE A 743 10.28 1.21 4.61
C PHE A 743 10.49 2.51 5.40
N PHE A 744 9.41 3.26 5.64
CA PHE A 744 9.42 4.46 6.48
C PHE A 744 8.16 4.51 7.35
N LEU A 745 8.37 4.72 8.63
CA LEU A 745 7.29 5.03 9.57
C LEU A 745 7.55 6.43 10.13
N LEU A 746 6.78 7.39 9.62
CA LEU A 746 6.93 8.80 9.97
C LEU A 746 5.80 9.19 10.93
N HIS A 747 6.13 9.45 12.18
CA HIS A 747 5.25 10.05 13.17
C HIS A 747 5.29 11.58 13.08
N LYS A 748 4.68 12.27 14.02
CA LYS A 748 4.70 13.75 14.10
C LYS A 748 6.13 14.29 14.00
N GLN A 749 6.35 15.21 13.06
CA GLN A 749 7.63 15.85 12.76
C GLN A 749 7.70 17.31 13.30
N SER A 750 8.91 17.85 13.42
CA SER A 750 9.12 19.31 13.51
C SER A 750 8.90 19.95 12.12
N THR A 751 8.69 21.26 12.06
CA THR A 751 8.50 21.95 10.78
C THR A 751 9.69 21.75 9.85
N ALA A 752 10.92 21.85 10.36
CA ALA A 752 12.13 21.63 9.56
C ALA A 752 12.28 20.19 9.08
N ASP A 753 11.96 19.21 9.92
CA ASP A 753 11.99 17.80 9.55
C ASP A 753 10.87 17.45 8.56
N LEU A 754 9.69 18.03 8.73
CA LEU A 754 8.56 17.87 7.82
C LEU A 754 8.92 18.32 6.40
N ASP A 755 9.58 19.49 6.27
CA ASP A 755 10.01 20.01 4.97
C ASP A 755 11.08 19.13 4.34
N ALA A 756 12.04 18.63 5.14
CA ALA A 756 13.09 17.72 4.67
C ALA A 756 12.50 16.38 4.16
N TRP A 757 11.56 15.77 4.89
CA TRP A 757 10.88 14.56 4.44
C TRP A 757 10.00 14.80 3.23
N ALA A 758 9.29 15.93 3.21
CA ALA A 758 8.40 16.29 2.09
C ALA A 758 9.17 16.48 0.77
N GLU A 759 10.37 17.02 0.84
CA GLU A 759 11.27 17.14 -0.31
C GLU A 759 11.80 15.76 -0.72
N MET A 760 12.39 15.03 0.23
CA MET A 760 13.06 13.74 0.01
C MET A 760 12.10 12.67 -0.55
N LEU A 761 10.95 12.48 0.07
CA LEU A 761 9.96 11.47 -0.30
C LEU A 761 8.86 12.00 -1.22
N GLN A 762 8.97 13.26 -1.63
CA GLN A 762 7.99 13.94 -2.50
C GLN A 762 6.55 13.83 -1.95
N LEU A 763 6.35 14.18 -0.67
CA LEU A 763 5.05 14.11 -0.03
C LEU A 763 4.09 15.17 -0.57
N SER A 764 2.82 14.80 -0.75
CA SER A 764 1.73 15.72 -1.08
C SER A 764 1.35 16.61 0.11
N ALA A 765 0.51 17.62 -0.11
CA ALA A 765 -0.02 18.46 0.97
C ALA A 765 -0.86 17.66 1.98
N THR A 766 -1.62 16.68 1.50
CA THR A 766 -2.42 15.76 2.33
C THR A 766 -1.52 14.86 3.17
N GLU A 767 -0.51 14.24 2.58
CA GLU A 767 0.45 13.37 3.27
C GLU A 767 1.26 14.13 4.32
N ARG A 768 1.64 15.40 4.05
CA ARG A 768 2.26 16.30 5.03
C ARG A 768 1.36 16.51 6.25
N GLY A 769 0.05 16.58 6.05
CA GLY A 769 -0.94 16.70 7.13
C GLY A 769 -0.91 15.53 8.11
N TYR A 770 -0.58 14.32 7.64
CA TYR A 770 -0.51 13.11 8.48
C TYR A 770 0.72 13.01 9.37
N ILE A 771 1.72 13.87 9.18
CA ILE A 771 2.94 13.91 10.00
C ILE A 771 3.24 15.31 10.57
N GLY A 772 2.31 16.26 10.40
CA GLY A 772 2.41 17.65 10.86
C GLY A 772 2.03 17.85 12.33
N ASP A 773 1.86 19.12 12.73
CA ASP A 773 1.65 19.47 14.14
C ASP A 773 0.32 19.04 14.75
N ALA A 774 -0.72 18.83 13.94
CA ALA A 774 -2.05 18.42 14.40
C ALA A 774 -2.16 16.91 14.72
N VAL A 775 -1.11 16.14 14.47
CA VAL A 775 -1.09 14.68 14.61
C VAL A 775 -0.95 14.27 16.08
N LYS A 776 -1.77 13.29 16.50
CA LYS A 776 -1.73 12.74 17.86
C LYS A 776 -0.59 11.70 18.01
N PRO A 777 -0.13 11.43 19.24
CA PRO A 777 0.80 10.33 19.48
C PRO A 777 0.23 8.99 19.00
N GLY A 778 1.05 8.18 18.31
CA GLY A 778 0.63 6.92 17.69
C GLY A 778 0.08 7.04 16.27
N GLU A 779 -0.21 8.26 15.81
CA GLU A 779 -0.57 8.52 14.41
C GLU A 779 0.69 8.80 13.57
N GLY A 780 0.58 8.59 12.25
CA GLY A 780 1.67 8.85 11.32
C GLY A 780 1.39 8.41 9.89
N LEU A 781 2.44 8.37 9.10
CA LEU A 781 2.43 7.90 7.72
C LEU A 781 3.37 6.70 7.59
N LEU A 782 2.84 5.55 7.23
CA LEU A 782 3.62 4.38 6.85
C LEU A 782 3.84 4.37 5.34
N ILE A 783 5.09 4.16 4.93
CA ILE A 783 5.47 4.00 3.52
C ILE A 783 6.20 2.66 3.39
N SER A 784 5.71 1.79 2.52
CA SER A 784 6.30 0.48 2.21
C SER A 784 6.24 0.21 0.72
N ALA A 785 7.38 -0.03 0.06
CA ALA A 785 7.48 -0.23 -1.39
C ALA A 785 6.73 0.85 -2.23
N GLY A 786 6.67 2.08 -1.73
CA GLY A 786 5.93 3.18 -2.38
C GLY A 786 4.43 3.22 -2.07
N ILE A 787 3.87 2.23 -1.39
CA ILE A 787 2.52 2.27 -0.82
C ILE A 787 2.56 3.22 0.39
N ARG A 788 1.59 4.13 0.48
CA ARG A 788 1.53 5.18 1.51
C ARG A 788 0.21 5.11 2.25
N VAL A 789 0.26 4.77 3.52
CA VAL A 789 -0.92 4.57 4.36
C VAL A 789 -0.84 5.45 5.60
N PRO A 790 -1.76 6.41 5.78
CA PRO A 790 -1.86 7.13 7.03
C PRO A 790 -2.39 6.19 8.12
N ILE A 791 -1.65 6.09 9.22
CA ILE A 791 -1.98 5.17 10.31
C ILE A 791 -2.42 5.89 11.56
N THR A 792 -3.26 5.19 12.32
CA THR A 792 -3.60 5.51 13.72
C THR A 792 -3.54 4.22 14.52
N ASP A 793 -3.17 4.32 15.79
CA ASP A 793 -3.19 3.17 16.68
C ASP A 793 -3.59 3.60 18.09
N ASP A 794 -4.82 3.33 18.42
CA ASP A 794 -5.33 3.39 19.81
C ASP A 794 -5.21 2.00 20.43
N PHE A 795 -4.01 1.70 20.96
CA PHE A 795 -3.73 0.39 21.51
C PHE A 795 -4.24 0.29 22.93
N PRO A 796 -5.01 -0.77 23.30
CA PRO A 796 -5.63 -0.89 24.61
C PRO A 796 -4.57 -1.07 25.70
N LYS A 797 -4.85 -0.49 26.88
CA LYS A 797 -3.99 -0.67 28.07
C LYS A 797 -4.00 -2.13 28.52
N GLY A 798 -2.84 -2.66 28.80
CA GLY A 798 -2.62 -4.05 29.19
C GLY A 798 -1.14 -4.41 29.25
N PRO A 799 -0.77 -5.66 29.52
CA PRO A 799 0.62 -6.09 29.62
C PRO A 799 1.50 -5.72 28.43
N LEU A 800 1.01 -5.88 27.19
CA LEU A 800 1.74 -5.45 25.97
C LEU A 800 1.91 -3.94 25.91
N TYR A 801 0.85 -3.17 26.17
CA TYR A 801 0.93 -1.72 26.23
C TYR A 801 1.99 -1.27 27.24
N ASP A 802 2.02 -1.90 28.41
CA ASP A 802 2.96 -1.58 29.47
C ASP A 802 4.43 -1.86 29.09
N LEU A 803 4.68 -2.89 28.30
CA LEU A 803 6.02 -3.20 27.76
C LEU A 803 6.49 -2.16 26.75
N TRP A 804 5.58 -1.62 25.95
CA TRP A 804 5.90 -0.66 24.88
C TRP A 804 5.89 0.79 25.33
N ASN A 805 5.17 1.08 26.44
CA ASN A 805 5.00 2.44 26.94
C ASN A 805 6.29 2.99 27.59
N THR A 806 6.67 4.20 27.16
CA THR A 806 7.86 4.94 27.65
C THR A 806 7.50 6.23 28.37
N LYS A 807 6.21 6.51 28.63
CA LYS A 807 5.80 7.73 29.32
C LYS A 807 6.26 7.71 30.79
N PRO A 808 7.12 8.66 31.24
CA PRO A 808 7.75 8.57 32.56
C PRO A 808 6.76 8.47 33.72
N ALA A 809 5.65 9.21 33.67
CA ALA A 809 4.64 9.17 34.72
C ALA A 809 3.93 7.81 34.83
N GLU A 810 3.55 7.18 33.68
CA GLU A 810 2.89 5.89 33.67
C GLU A 810 3.87 4.77 34.04
N VAL A 811 5.15 4.89 33.63
CA VAL A 811 6.22 3.94 34.00
C VAL A 811 6.48 4.00 35.51
N ALA A 812 6.62 5.19 36.10
CA ALA A 812 6.83 5.37 37.52
C ALA A 812 5.65 4.81 38.37
N GLU A 813 4.42 5.04 37.93
CA GLU A 813 3.22 4.48 38.60
C GLU A 813 3.23 2.94 38.56
N ARG A 814 3.62 2.35 37.44
CA ARG A 814 3.74 0.89 37.28
C ARG A 814 4.79 0.31 38.21
N GLU A 815 5.97 0.94 38.29
CA GLU A 815 7.06 0.50 39.14
C GLU A 815 6.65 0.59 40.63
N MET A 816 5.96 1.64 41.04
CA MET A 816 5.43 1.76 42.40
C MET A 816 4.41 0.63 42.71
N ARG A 817 3.51 0.32 41.79
CA ARG A 817 2.54 -0.77 41.95
C ARG A 817 3.22 -2.14 42.01
N ARG A 818 4.29 -2.34 41.23
CA ARG A 818 5.09 -3.58 41.29
C ARG A 818 5.82 -3.74 42.63
N ALA A 819 6.51 -2.68 43.06
CA ALA A 819 7.20 -2.68 44.36
C ALA A 819 6.24 -2.88 45.54
N ALA A 820 5.01 -2.33 45.47
CA ALA A 820 4.00 -2.54 46.46
C ALA A 820 3.54 -4.01 46.51
N ARG A 821 3.37 -4.67 45.36
CA ARG A 821 3.00 -6.12 45.32
C ARG A 821 4.13 -7.02 45.83
N GLU A 822 5.38 -6.74 45.40
CA GLU A 822 6.56 -7.49 45.87
C GLU A 822 6.82 -7.30 47.39
N ALA A 823 6.29 -6.24 48.02
CA ALA A 823 6.35 -6.02 49.43
C ALA A 823 5.19 -6.68 50.20
N GLU A 824 4.09 -7.05 49.51
CA GLU A 824 2.95 -7.76 50.06
C GLU A 824 3.10 -9.29 49.95
N GLU A 825 3.94 -9.80 49.06
CA GLU A 825 4.37 -11.20 48.93
C GLU A 825 5.59 -11.49 49.83
#